data_0930aa6e1b24d5d490beb1502988b57d
#
_entry.id   0930aa6e1b24d5d490beb1502988b57d
#
_cell.length_a   1.000
_cell.length_b   1.000
_cell.length_c   1.000
_cell.angle_alpha   90.00
_cell.angle_beta   90.00
_cell.angle_gamma   90.00
#
_symmetry.space_group_name_H-M   'P 1'
#
loop_
_entity.id
_entity.type
_entity.pdbx_description
1 polymer ?
#
loop_
_entity_poly.entity_id
_entity_poly.type
_entity_poly.pdbx_seq_one_letter_code
_entity_poly.pdbx_strand_id
1 'polypeptide(L)'
;VPGVTLLETETGFAALVSPDSKIARDNARYQEQFGGEPITILLSGPLDSIFSTQNLAVLSDFEQEFSGNEWYHAINGPLTILQLARQEAEQAMRAFEEQLALAQEQAAAEARAAAAAMGCNEAEQEMAAQQARAEVLQKLQPQIEQMQLIGQPSLDNPAFIASVLYDAEGAVSPVMQSFIPDIAHALISVTPRGNMSDQESLQAVIDIETFFSSHPLDGVKVTVASAAKLVDAISNSIGNNIKVLLALSVAVMVLILVFTFRVRWRLLSLLMVGLSALWTFGLMGYLGVPVTMATMAALTILLGLGIDFSIQFHNRYQEEVARGKTIGEAMVTSISNMFPTIGIALLATIIGFITLYISEVPMIRQFGMMLATGIVISYIVALFLLHSIVYLGDKRIEIKKLKEAASKASGRIERILLRLGRLAIDHTLWIFIVAVAFAVGGGIVDHWLPTNTDYEDLMPQSTPALVELREMRQIVGIGGTVRLMVEAGDVTTPAVLGWLKDYGDNALSAHPEIISASSLATVVSTAAGGVIPAQPQIDAILESTPQSYLAPLLSGDRSMAGVSFNIEYIPMEETHDLLVLLQEEASPPSGVRVSPVGSLALGASTMDALVGARMTMNLICLGAILLVLLVVYRRLGSIIFTIIPVGAVIAWSSLDMYLIGIPLNPLTAVMGVLIIGICTEFMVLLMGRYEEEKRRGAPPQEAMVTAISKIGRAITTTALTTLGGFGVLIASSFVMIRDFGIATVISVFLSLLITITVMPGLIVWYDNWKIRRASR
;
A
#
# COMPACT_ATOMS: atom_id res chain seq x y z
N VAL A 1 -2.57 6.56 29.55
CA VAL A 1 -1.26 7.07 29.12
C VAL A 1 -0.25 5.94 28.84
N PRO A 2 -0.08 4.91 29.72
CA PRO A 2 0.90 3.83 29.42
C PRO A 2 0.61 3.08 28.10
N GLY A 3 -0.65 2.89 27.70
CA GLY A 3 -0.98 2.20 26.45
C GLY A 3 -0.51 2.92 25.20
N VAL A 4 -0.31 4.25 25.24
CA VAL A 4 0.20 4.99 24.06
C VAL A 4 1.66 4.62 23.77
N THR A 5 2.44 4.23 24.77
CA THR A 5 3.83 3.79 24.59
C THR A 5 3.96 2.36 24.07
N LEU A 6 2.83 1.62 24.01
CA LEU A 6 2.75 0.27 23.47
C LEU A 6 2.29 0.26 21.99
N LEU A 7 2.04 1.42 21.40
CA LEU A 7 1.64 1.51 20.01
C LEU A 7 2.83 1.20 19.11
N GLU A 8 2.66 0.20 18.28
CA GLU A 8 3.59 -0.15 17.20
C GLU A 8 3.13 0.47 15.90
N THR A 9 4.07 0.73 14.99
CA THR A 9 3.76 1.20 13.64
C THR A 9 3.80 0.00 12.71
N GLU A 10 2.75 -0.19 11.93
CA GLU A 10 2.70 -1.21 10.88
C GLU A 10 2.66 -0.53 9.53
N THR A 11 3.67 -0.83 8.72
CA THR A 11 3.90 -0.23 7.41
C THR A 11 4.13 -1.34 6.38
N GLY A 12 4.17 -1.00 5.10
CA GLY A 12 4.39 -1.99 4.05
C GLY A 12 3.14 -2.85 3.76
N PHE A 13 3.37 -4.00 3.14
CA PHE A 13 2.30 -4.90 2.69
C PHE A 13 1.53 -5.58 3.82
N ALA A 14 2.12 -5.71 5.01
CA ALA A 14 1.42 -6.27 6.19
C ALA A 14 0.17 -5.46 6.58
N ALA A 15 0.19 -4.14 6.37
CA ALA A 15 -0.97 -3.29 6.60
C ALA A 15 -2.08 -3.48 5.54
N LEU A 16 -1.73 -3.92 4.33
CA LEU A 16 -2.64 -4.03 3.19
C LEU A 16 -3.19 -5.44 3.00
N VAL A 17 -2.39 -6.48 3.22
CA VAL A 17 -2.72 -7.88 2.94
C VAL A 17 -2.88 -8.66 4.24
N SER A 18 -4.01 -9.37 4.39
CA SER A 18 -4.24 -10.21 5.57
C SER A 18 -3.23 -11.37 5.61
N PRO A 19 -2.55 -11.61 6.76
CA PRO A 19 -1.64 -12.75 6.92
C PRO A 19 -2.31 -14.11 6.67
N ASP A 20 -3.63 -14.18 6.89
CA ASP A 20 -4.43 -15.40 6.69
C ASP A 20 -4.88 -15.59 5.24
N SER A 21 -4.60 -14.68 4.33
CA SER A 21 -4.92 -14.81 2.92
C SER A 21 -4.08 -15.90 2.25
N LYS A 22 -4.60 -16.50 1.17
CA LYS A 22 -3.85 -17.52 0.42
C LYS A 22 -2.54 -16.94 -0.11
N ILE A 23 -2.60 -15.74 -0.70
CA ILE A 23 -1.43 -15.10 -1.32
C ILE A 23 -0.34 -14.75 -0.29
N ALA A 24 -0.71 -14.31 0.93
CA ALA A 24 0.25 -14.05 2.00
C ALA A 24 0.95 -15.33 2.45
N ARG A 25 0.20 -16.43 2.59
CA ARG A 25 0.78 -17.74 2.94
C ARG A 25 1.67 -18.30 1.85
N ASP A 26 1.25 -18.20 0.58
CA ASP A 26 2.07 -18.65 -0.56
C ASP A 26 3.34 -17.80 -0.66
N ASN A 27 3.25 -16.48 -0.44
CA ASN A 27 4.40 -15.59 -0.40
C ASN A 27 5.35 -15.89 0.77
N ALA A 28 4.82 -16.20 1.96
CA ALA A 28 5.65 -16.57 3.12
C ALA A 28 6.43 -17.89 2.86
N ARG A 29 5.78 -18.88 2.23
CA ARG A 29 6.42 -20.14 1.81
C ARG A 29 7.48 -19.90 0.74
N TYR A 30 7.20 -19.03 -0.21
CA TYR A 30 8.18 -18.62 -1.22
C TYR A 30 9.41 -17.98 -0.57
N GLN A 31 9.18 -17.01 0.32
CA GLN A 31 10.29 -16.35 1.01
C GLN A 31 11.12 -17.28 1.89
N GLU A 32 10.50 -18.29 2.49
CA GLU A 32 11.21 -19.30 3.29
C GLU A 32 12.23 -20.07 2.46
N GLN A 33 11.92 -20.35 1.18
CA GLN A 33 12.77 -21.13 0.29
C GLN A 33 13.75 -20.28 -0.54
N PHE A 34 13.30 -19.10 -1.00
CA PHE A 34 14.00 -18.28 -1.99
C PHE A 34 14.53 -16.95 -1.44
N GLY A 35 14.28 -16.69 -0.15
CA GLY A 35 14.66 -15.42 0.47
C GLY A 35 13.61 -14.32 0.34
N GLY A 36 13.92 -13.17 0.92
CA GLY A 36 13.07 -11.98 0.93
C GLY A 36 13.18 -11.13 -0.35
N GLU A 37 12.62 -9.93 -0.31
CA GLU A 37 12.76 -8.97 -1.41
C GLU A 37 14.20 -8.50 -1.56
N PRO A 38 14.77 -8.51 -2.77
CA PRO A 38 16.19 -8.18 -2.97
C PRO A 38 16.50 -6.72 -2.61
N ILE A 39 17.67 -6.54 -2.03
CA ILE A 39 18.35 -5.27 -1.85
C ILE A 39 19.18 -5.04 -3.10
N THR A 40 18.95 -3.95 -3.81
CA THR A 40 19.69 -3.64 -5.04
C THR A 40 20.74 -2.57 -4.74
N ILE A 41 21.98 -2.86 -5.10
CA ILE A 41 23.12 -1.96 -4.98
C ILE A 41 23.48 -1.51 -6.39
N LEU A 42 23.33 -0.23 -6.66
CA LEU A 42 23.74 0.40 -7.91
C LEU A 42 25.14 1.01 -7.75
N LEU A 43 26.04 0.56 -8.57
CA LEU A 43 27.40 1.10 -8.73
C LEU A 43 27.38 2.05 -9.92
N SER A 44 27.65 3.34 -9.71
CA SER A 44 27.63 4.38 -10.75
C SER A 44 29.05 4.92 -10.96
N GLY A 45 29.59 4.75 -12.14
CA GLY A 45 30.91 5.18 -12.56
C GLY A 45 31.34 4.49 -13.87
N PRO A 46 32.46 4.87 -14.51
CA PRO A 46 32.96 4.16 -15.68
C PRO A 46 33.19 2.69 -15.39
N LEU A 47 32.80 1.79 -16.29
CA LEU A 47 32.97 0.33 -16.08
C LEU A 47 34.42 -0.04 -15.77
N ASP A 48 35.41 0.61 -16.40
CA ASP A 48 36.83 0.40 -16.11
C ASP A 48 37.19 0.73 -14.66
N SER A 49 36.53 1.71 -14.05
CA SER A 49 36.72 2.02 -12.62
C SER A 49 36.00 1.00 -11.75
N ILE A 50 34.74 0.66 -12.07
CA ILE A 50 33.96 -0.33 -11.32
C ILE A 50 34.72 -1.67 -11.26
N PHE A 51 35.25 -2.12 -12.39
CA PHE A 51 35.98 -3.39 -12.53
C PHE A 51 37.50 -3.27 -12.40
N SER A 52 37.98 -2.16 -11.81
CA SER A 52 39.41 -2.06 -11.46
C SER A 52 39.80 -3.12 -10.40
N THR A 53 41.01 -3.58 -10.42
CA THR A 53 41.54 -4.59 -9.46
C THR A 53 41.30 -4.17 -8.01
N GLN A 54 41.45 -2.87 -7.69
CA GLN A 54 41.23 -2.35 -6.35
C GLN A 54 39.76 -2.46 -5.94
N ASN A 55 38.84 -2.05 -6.81
CA ASN A 55 37.40 -2.10 -6.52
C ASN A 55 36.87 -3.55 -6.51
N LEU A 56 37.40 -4.42 -7.39
CA LEU A 56 37.08 -5.85 -7.36
C LEU A 56 37.53 -6.52 -6.06
N ALA A 57 38.64 -6.10 -5.46
CA ALA A 57 39.03 -6.59 -4.15
C ALA A 57 38.04 -6.22 -3.07
N VAL A 58 37.56 -4.95 -3.05
CA VAL A 58 36.52 -4.51 -2.11
C VAL A 58 35.19 -5.25 -2.34
N LEU A 59 34.79 -5.48 -3.59
CA LEU A 59 33.60 -6.26 -3.90
C LEU A 59 33.76 -7.73 -3.48
N SER A 60 34.95 -8.29 -3.59
CA SER A 60 35.26 -9.66 -3.12
C SER A 60 35.17 -9.74 -1.60
N ASP A 61 35.71 -8.75 -0.88
CA ASP A 61 35.60 -8.66 0.58
C ASP A 61 34.13 -8.55 1.01
N PHE A 62 33.35 -7.76 0.29
CA PHE A 62 31.89 -7.64 0.50
C PHE A 62 31.18 -9.00 0.33
N GLU A 63 31.40 -9.69 -0.79
CA GLU A 63 30.81 -11.01 -1.02
C GLU A 63 31.24 -12.02 0.06
N GLN A 64 32.51 -12.02 0.47
CA GLN A 64 33.03 -12.92 1.49
C GLN A 64 32.46 -12.66 2.89
N GLU A 65 32.31 -11.37 3.29
CA GLU A 65 31.76 -10.99 4.60
C GLU A 65 30.27 -11.33 4.69
N PHE A 66 29.52 -11.01 3.64
CA PHE A 66 28.06 -11.12 3.67
C PHE A 66 27.54 -12.52 3.27
N SER A 67 28.23 -13.27 2.41
CA SER A 67 27.79 -14.63 2.03
C SER A 67 27.87 -15.65 3.18
N GLY A 68 28.69 -15.39 4.19
CA GLY A 68 28.80 -16.21 5.40
C GLY A 68 27.80 -15.86 6.50
N ASN A 69 27.01 -14.82 6.33
CA ASN A 69 26.09 -14.30 7.33
C ASN A 69 24.68 -14.87 7.11
N GLU A 70 24.06 -15.44 8.16
CA GLU A 70 22.72 -16.04 8.13
C GLU A 70 21.58 -15.10 7.74
N TRP A 71 21.82 -13.80 7.69
CA TRP A 71 20.84 -12.79 7.30
C TRP A 71 20.69 -12.66 5.78
N TYR A 72 21.66 -13.21 5.01
CA TYR A 72 21.65 -13.09 3.55
C TYR A 72 21.56 -14.48 2.93
N HIS A 73 20.62 -14.63 2.01
CA HIS A 73 20.35 -15.89 1.32
C HIS A 73 21.22 -16.07 0.07
N ALA A 74 21.39 -15.01 -0.72
CA ALA A 74 22.20 -15.01 -1.92
C ALA A 74 22.72 -13.60 -2.25
N ILE A 75 23.91 -13.55 -2.85
CA ILE A 75 24.49 -12.33 -3.42
C ILE A 75 24.83 -12.63 -4.87
N ASN A 76 24.28 -11.87 -5.79
CA ASN A 76 24.46 -12.03 -7.21
C ASN A 76 24.86 -10.69 -7.84
N GLY A 77 25.92 -10.70 -8.63
CA GLY A 77 26.42 -9.49 -9.26
C GLY A 77 27.42 -9.79 -10.36
N PRO A 78 28.02 -8.74 -10.96
CA PRO A 78 29.04 -8.93 -12.00
C PRO A 78 30.24 -9.74 -11.53
N LEU A 79 30.62 -9.60 -10.25
CA LEU A 79 31.74 -10.35 -9.68
C LEU A 79 31.45 -11.87 -9.64
N THR A 80 30.20 -12.25 -9.30
CA THR A 80 29.74 -13.63 -9.32
C THR A 80 29.93 -14.27 -10.72
N ILE A 81 29.57 -13.53 -11.78
CA ILE A 81 29.77 -13.97 -13.17
C ILE A 81 31.24 -14.04 -13.54
N LEU A 82 32.04 -13.05 -13.13
CA LEU A 82 33.49 -13.05 -13.37
C LEU A 82 34.19 -14.25 -12.67
N GLN A 83 33.77 -14.61 -11.47
CA GLN A 83 34.28 -15.77 -10.73
C GLN A 83 33.89 -17.07 -11.42
N LEU A 84 32.64 -17.19 -11.91
CA LEU A 84 32.19 -18.36 -12.67
C LEU A 84 32.97 -18.50 -13.97
N ALA A 85 33.09 -17.43 -14.76
CA ALA A 85 33.86 -17.41 -16.01
C ALA A 85 35.32 -17.75 -15.77
N ARG A 86 35.91 -17.28 -14.66
CA ARG A 86 37.28 -17.68 -14.28
C ARG A 86 37.37 -19.17 -14.03
N GLN A 87 36.46 -19.75 -13.26
CA GLN A 87 36.47 -21.19 -12.96
C GLN A 87 36.31 -22.04 -14.22
N GLU A 88 35.41 -21.66 -15.12
CA GLU A 88 35.23 -22.34 -16.41
C GLU A 88 36.47 -22.22 -17.29
N ALA A 89 37.07 -21.03 -17.38
CA ALA A 89 38.29 -20.80 -18.15
C ALA A 89 39.49 -21.58 -17.59
N GLU A 90 39.63 -21.65 -16.26
CA GLU A 90 40.66 -22.49 -15.62
C GLU A 90 40.48 -23.98 -15.94
N GLN A 91 39.22 -24.47 -15.90
CA GLN A 91 38.91 -25.86 -16.25
C GLN A 91 39.19 -26.16 -17.73
N ALA A 92 38.74 -25.25 -18.62
CA ALA A 92 38.98 -25.36 -20.04
C ALA A 92 40.50 -25.36 -20.37
N MET A 93 41.28 -24.50 -19.70
CA MET A 93 42.71 -24.40 -19.87
C MET A 93 43.41 -25.68 -19.43
N ARG A 94 43.06 -26.25 -18.28
CA ARG A 94 43.58 -27.55 -17.81
C ARG A 94 43.24 -28.69 -18.78
N ALA A 95 41.98 -28.76 -19.23
CA ALA A 95 41.56 -29.78 -20.20
C ALA A 95 42.28 -29.64 -21.53
N PHE A 96 42.54 -28.41 -21.99
CA PHE A 96 43.33 -28.16 -23.19
C PHE A 96 44.81 -28.59 -23.03
N GLU A 97 45.44 -28.26 -21.89
CA GLU A 97 46.79 -28.66 -21.58
C GLU A 97 46.95 -30.22 -21.54
N GLU A 98 45.97 -30.91 -20.92
CA GLU A 98 45.92 -32.37 -20.90
C GLU A 98 45.74 -32.98 -22.31
N GLN A 99 44.82 -32.40 -23.09
CA GLN A 99 44.59 -32.82 -24.49
C GLN A 99 45.82 -32.58 -25.36
N LEU A 100 46.48 -31.44 -25.20
CA LEU A 100 47.70 -31.10 -25.92
C LEU A 100 48.84 -32.11 -25.60
N ALA A 101 49.04 -32.38 -24.32
CA ALA A 101 50.03 -33.33 -23.85
C ALA A 101 49.75 -34.74 -24.39
N LEU A 102 48.49 -35.16 -24.36
CA LEU A 102 48.07 -36.48 -24.88
C LEU A 102 48.24 -36.56 -26.40
N ALA A 103 47.87 -35.54 -27.15
CA ALA A 103 48.03 -35.45 -28.61
C ALA A 103 49.50 -35.47 -29.01
N GLN A 104 50.38 -34.77 -28.29
CA GLN A 104 51.84 -34.79 -28.50
C GLN A 104 52.47 -36.16 -28.25
N GLU A 105 52.00 -36.85 -27.18
CA GLU A 105 52.50 -38.17 -26.84
C GLU A 105 52.04 -39.23 -27.84
N GLN A 106 50.77 -39.15 -28.29
CA GLN A 106 50.25 -40.03 -29.33
C GLN A 106 51.00 -39.86 -30.65
N ALA A 107 51.15 -38.62 -31.12
CA ALA A 107 51.84 -38.29 -32.35
C ALA A 107 53.31 -38.72 -32.28
N ALA A 108 54.01 -38.57 -31.15
CA ALA A 108 55.35 -39.03 -30.90
C ALA A 108 55.45 -40.54 -30.91
N ALA A 109 54.52 -41.26 -30.33
CA ALA A 109 54.45 -42.70 -30.31
C ALA A 109 54.27 -43.31 -31.73
N GLU A 110 53.35 -42.72 -32.49
CA GLU A 110 53.09 -43.08 -33.89
C GLU A 110 54.31 -42.85 -34.77
N ALA A 111 54.95 -41.68 -34.61
CA ALA A 111 56.17 -41.34 -35.35
C ALA A 111 57.38 -42.28 -35.03
N ARG A 112 57.53 -42.63 -33.75
CA ARG A 112 58.56 -43.66 -33.34
C ARG A 112 58.24 -45.00 -33.95
N ALA A 113 57.00 -45.45 -33.93
CA ALA A 113 56.58 -46.71 -34.49
C ALA A 113 56.82 -46.78 -36.03
N ALA A 114 56.46 -45.69 -36.73
CA ALA A 114 56.68 -45.56 -38.17
C ALA A 114 58.21 -45.57 -38.51
N ALA A 115 59.01 -44.81 -37.81
CA ALA A 115 60.50 -44.81 -38.00
C ALA A 115 61.14 -46.14 -37.67
N ALA A 116 60.68 -46.82 -36.63
CA ALA A 116 61.10 -48.18 -36.29
C ALA A 116 60.78 -49.21 -37.42
N ALA A 117 59.60 -49.11 -38.02
CA ALA A 117 59.17 -49.93 -39.15
C ALA A 117 59.97 -49.67 -40.40
N MET A 118 60.60 -48.49 -40.56
CA MET A 118 61.52 -48.13 -41.63
C MET A 118 62.96 -48.52 -41.35
N GLY A 119 63.26 -49.13 -40.20
CA GLY A 119 64.60 -49.57 -39.84
C GLY A 119 65.50 -48.47 -39.28
N CYS A 120 64.98 -47.35 -38.86
CA CYS A 120 65.75 -46.24 -38.29
C CYS A 120 66.28 -46.57 -36.89
N ASN A 121 67.45 -46.01 -36.55
CA ASN A 121 68.05 -46.18 -35.25
C ASN A 121 67.33 -45.38 -34.15
N GLU A 122 67.63 -45.61 -32.86
CA GLU A 122 66.96 -44.96 -31.74
C GLU A 122 67.01 -43.42 -31.78
N ALA A 123 68.14 -42.86 -32.26
CA ALA A 123 68.28 -41.40 -32.38
C ALA A 123 67.40 -40.83 -33.49
N GLU A 124 67.26 -41.54 -34.61
CA GLU A 124 66.35 -41.15 -35.71
C GLU A 124 64.87 -41.30 -35.32
N GLN A 125 64.49 -42.30 -34.54
CA GLN A 125 63.14 -42.49 -33.98
C GLN A 125 62.80 -41.36 -33.02
N GLU A 126 63.72 -40.92 -32.18
CA GLU A 126 63.50 -39.83 -31.25
C GLU A 126 63.41 -38.48 -31.99
N MET A 127 64.20 -38.25 -33.06
CA MET A 127 64.08 -37.09 -33.91
C MET A 127 62.71 -37.04 -34.60
N ALA A 128 62.17 -38.12 -35.12
CA ALA A 128 60.88 -38.23 -35.71
C ALA A 128 59.76 -37.92 -34.69
N ALA A 129 59.90 -38.41 -33.46
CA ALA A 129 58.97 -38.11 -32.36
C ALA A 129 58.95 -36.62 -31.98
N GLN A 130 60.19 -36.02 -31.91
CA GLN A 130 60.27 -34.57 -31.63
C GLN A 130 59.64 -33.70 -32.73
N GLN A 131 59.85 -34.10 -33.98
CA GLN A 131 59.24 -33.42 -35.13
C GLN A 131 57.69 -33.55 -35.09
N ALA A 132 57.13 -34.72 -34.80
CA ALA A 132 55.68 -34.94 -34.65
C ALA A 132 55.11 -34.11 -33.52
N ARG A 133 55.79 -34.00 -32.36
CA ARG A 133 55.34 -33.08 -31.28
C ARG A 133 55.32 -31.64 -31.73
N ALA A 134 56.32 -31.17 -32.51
CA ALA A 134 56.38 -29.82 -33.02
C ALA A 134 55.28 -29.54 -34.05
N GLU A 135 54.86 -30.50 -34.88
CA GLU A 135 53.79 -30.42 -35.82
C GLU A 135 52.41 -30.28 -35.11
N VAL A 136 52.19 -31.00 -34.00
CA VAL A 136 50.99 -30.83 -33.17
C VAL A 136 50.92 -29.44 -32.58
N LEU A 137 52.04 -28.93 -32.03
CA LEU A 137 52.12 -27.55 -31.51
C LEU A 137 51.82 -26.53 -32.60
N GLN A 138 52.38 -26.70 -33.81
CA GLN A 138 52.15 -25.78 -34.92
C GLN A 138 50.70 -25.79 -35.40
N LYS A 139 50.01 -26.94 -35.38
CA LYS A 139 48.57 -27.02 -35.72
C LYS A 139 47.67 -26.33 -34.71
N LEU A 140 48.04 -26.35 -33.44
CA LEU A 140 47.28 -25.74 -32.34
C LEU A 140 47.74 -24.32 -31.99
N GLN A 141 48.77 -23.82 -32.71
CA GLN A 141 49.32 -22.47 -32.47
C GLN A 141 48.27 -21.32 -32.45
N PRO A 142 47.29 -21.29 -33.37
CA PRO A 142 46.27 -20.22 -33.33
C PRO A 142 45.43 -20.23 -32.02
N GLN A 143 45.13 -21.43 -31.48
CA GLN A 143 44.40 -21.57 -30.22
C GLN A 143 45.28 -21.17 -29.02
N ILE A 144 46.57 -21.54 -29.05
CA ILE A 144 47.55 -21.14 -28.04
C ILE A 144 47.73 -19.60 -28.04
N GLU A 145 47.84 -18.98 -29.20
CA GLU A 145 47.94 -17.52 -29.34
C GLU A 145 46.72 -16.81 -28.82
N GLN A 146 45.51 -17.31 -29.09
CA GLN A 146 44.26 -16.78 -28.57
C GLN A 146 44.21 -16.87 -27.04
N MET A 147 44.62 -18.00 -26.45
CA MET A 147 44.71 -18.16 -25.00
C MET A 147 45.77 -17.21 -24.40
N GLN A 148 46.89 -17.00 -25.08
CA GLN A 148 47.95 -16.07 -24.65
C GLN A 148 47.49 -14.60 -24.68
N LEU A 149 46.63 -14.21 -25.62
CA LEU A 149 46.07 -12.87 -25.69
C LEU A 149 45.16 -12.55 -24.50
N ILE A 150 44.37 -13.51 -24.06
CA ILE A 150 43.51 -13.38 -22.87
C ILE A 150 44.34 -13.47 -21.59
N GLY A 151 45.42 -14.23 -21.60
CA GLY A 151 46.31 -14.45 -20.46
C GLY A 151 45.70 -15.40 -19.42
N GLN A 152 46.23 -15.37 -18.19
CA GLN A 152 45.72 -16.22 -17.11
C GLN A 152 44.31 -15.72 -16.67
N PRO A 153 43.35 -16.63 -16.49
CA PRO A 153 42.04 -16.29 -15.97
C PRO A 153 42.14 -15.88 -14.49
N SER A 154 42.28 -14.59 -14.26
CA SER A 154 42.43 -13.99 -12.93
C SER A 154 41.68 -12.66 -12.86
N LEU A 155 41.13 -12.35 -11.70
CA LEU A 155 40.49 -11.05 -11.43
C LEU A 155 41.51 -9.88 -11.36
N ASP A 156 42.81 -10.20 -11.32
CA ASP A 156 43.90 -9.23 -11.45
C ASP A 156 44.29 -8.97 -12.90
N ASN A 157 43.73 -9.71 -13.85
CA ASN A 157 44.06 -9.58 -15.27
C ASN A 157 43.00 -8.77 -16.03
N PRO A 158 43.29 -7.50 -16.40
CA PRO A 158 42.33 -6.65 -17.10
C PRO A 158 41.86 -7.20 -18.46
N ALA A 159 42.76 -7.96 -19.17
CA ALA A 159 42.42 -8.55 -20.45
C ALA A 159 41.39 -9.68 -20.30
N PHE A 160 41.51 -10.49 -19.25
CA PHE A 160 40.51 -11.50 -18.93
C PHE A 160 39.17 -10.85 -18.53
N ILE A 161 39.21 -9.86 -17.65
CA ILE A 161 38.00 -9.12 -17.24
C ILE A 161 37.30 -8.53 -18.49
N ALA A 162 38.03 -7.84 -19.35
CA ALA A 162 37.49 -7.28 -20.58
C ALA A 162 36.88 -8.33 -21.52
N SER A 163 37.46 -9.54 -21.62
CA SER A 163 36.95 -10.64 -22.46
C SER A 163 35.62 -11.22 -21.94
N VAL A 164 35.30 -11.05 -20.66
CA VAL A 164 34.01 -11.46 -20.06
C VAL A 164 32.98 -10.34 -20.11
N LEU A 165 33.45 -9.09 -19.92
CA LEU A 165 32.56 -7.90 -19.92
C LEU A 165 32.05 -7.55 -21.30
N TYR A 166 32.90 -7.68 -22.34
CA TYR A 166 32.56 -7.21 -23.69
C TYR A 166 32.56 -8.35 -24.70
N ASP A 167 31.68 -8.27 -25.68
CA ASP A 167 31.65 -9.14 -26.84
C ASP A 167 32.71 -8.73 -27.90
N ALA A 168 32.77 -9.45 -29.01
CA ALA A 168 33.68 -9.17 -30.11
C ALA A 168 33.45 -7.83 -30.80
N GLU A 169 32.29 -7.24 -30.63
CA GLU A 169 31.87 -5.93 -31.22
C GLU A 169 32.11 -4.78 -30.24
N GLY A 170 32.53 -5.07 -29.00
CA GLY A 170 32.79 -4.11 -27.93
C GLY A 170 31.51 -3.67 -27.18
N ALA A 171 30.40 -4.36 -27.37
CA ALA A 171 29.19 -4.20 -26.58
C ALA A 171 29.27 -5.03 -25.29
N VAL A 172 28.45 -4.70 -24.28
CA VAL A 172 28.35 -5.50 -23.05
C VAL A 172 27.91 -6.91 -23.40
N SER A 173 28.67 -7.91 -22.94
CA SER A 173 28.41 -9.33 -23.17
C SER A 173 26.96 -9.70 -22.73
N PRO A 174 26.23 -10.52 -23.49
CA PRO A 174 24.86 -10.93 -23.13
C PRO A 174 24.75 -11.53 -21.72
N VAL A 175 25.79 -12.20 -21.23
CA VAL A 175 25.82 -12.79 -19.89
C VAL A 175 25.86 -11.71 -18.80
N MET A 176 26.45 -10.54 -19.10
CA MET A 176 26.60 -9.42 -18.18
C MET A 176 25.42 -8.42 -18.24
N GLN A 177 24.61 -8.47 -19.28
CA GLN A 177 23.51 -7.47 -19.49
C GLN A 177 22.53 -7.39 -18.33
N SER A 178 22.30 -8.51 -17.62
CA SER A 178 21.42 -8.51 -16.43
C SER A 178 21.97 -7.69 -15.24
N PHE A 179 23.29 -7.49 -15.20
CA PHE A 179 23.98 -6.76 -14.13
C PHE A 179 24.63 -5.46 -14.58
N ILE A 180 24.73 -5.23 -15.88
CA ILE A 180 25.32 -4.02 -16.48
C ILE A 180 24.29 -3.41 -17.42
N PRO A 181 23.43 -2.50 -16.92
CA PRO A 181 22.37 -1.88 -17.74
C PRO A 181 22.93 -0.95 -18.80
N ASP A 182 24.07 -0.30 -18.55
CA ASP A 182 24.75 0.60 -19.47
C ASP A 182 26.26 0.71 -19.17
N ILE A 183 26.98 1.54 -19.94
CA ILE A 183 28.43 1.72 -19.85
C ILE A 183 28.91 2.44 -18.56
N ALA A 184 28.02 2.91 -17.72
CA ALA A 184 28.32 3.70 -16.52
C ALA A 184 27.74 3.09 -15.24
N HIS A 185 27.03 1.97 -15.33
CA HIS A 185 26.35 1.39 -14.18
C HIS A 185 26.51 -0.12 -14.11
N ALA A 186 26.63 -0.62 -12.88
CA ALA A 186 26.56 -2.05 -12.57
C ALA A 186 25.67 -2.29 -11.35
N LEU A 187 25.06 -3.47 -11.27
CA LEU A 187 24.10 -3.86 -10.25
C LEU A 187 24.58 -5.06 -9.46
N ILE A 188 24.39 -5.00 -8.14
CA ILE A 188 24.53 -6.17 -7.26
C ILE A 188 23.17 -6.38 -6.60
N SER A 189 22.64 -7.59 -6.66
CA SER A 189 21.42 -8.02 -6.03
C SER A 189 21.75 -8.86 -4.79
N VAL A 190 21.35 -8.37 -3.63
CA VAL A 190 21.51 -9.09 -2.36
C VAL A 190 20.13 -9.54 -1.91
N THR A 191 19.90 -10.84 -1.89
CA THR A 191 18.65 -11.43 -1.42
C THR A 191 18.79 -11.70 0.08
N PRO A 192 18.05 -11.00 0.96
CA PRO A 192 18.06 -11.26 2.39
C PRO A 192 17.34 -12.58 2.70
N ARG A 193 17.52 -13.11 3.92
CA ARG A 193 16.76 -14.24 4.43
C ARG A 193 15.25 -13.90 4.37
N GLY A 194 14.43 -14.90 4.05
CA GLY A 194 12.98 -14.72 3.99
C GLY A 194 12.31 -14.51 5.35
N ASN A 195 11.13 -13.89 5.33
CA ASN A 195 10.28 -13.66 6.50
C ASN A 195 10.98 -12.89 7.64
N MET A 196 11.93 -12.03 7.31
CA MET A 196 12.54 -11.10 8.27
C MET A 196 11.53 -10.05 8.72
N SER A 197 11.63 -9.61 9.96
CA SER A 197 10.90 -8.44 10.44
C SER A 197 11.39 -7.16 9.73
N ASP A 198 10.55 -6.10 9.73
CA ASP A 198 10.93 -4.81 9.14
C ASP A 198 12.23 -4.25 9.74
N GLN A 199 12.45 -4.46 11.04
CA GLN A 199 13.66 -4.02 11.74
C GLN A 199 14.90 -4.81 11.32
N GLU A 200 14.79 -6.14 11.19
CA GLU A 200 15.89 -6.98 10.71
C GLU A 200 16.24 -6.66 9.25
N SER A 201 15.21 -6.48 8.41
CA SER A 201 15.40 -6.11 7.00
C SER A 201 16.08 -4.74 6.84
N LEU A 202 15.70 -3.77 7.68
CA LEU A 202 16.33 -2.46 7.70
C LEU A 202 17.78 -2.56 8.18
N GLN A 203 18.06 -3.35 9.23
CA GLN A 203 19.41 -3.54 9.74
C GLN A 203 20.32 -4.18 8.69
N ALA A 204 19.82 -5.14 7.94
CA ALA A 204 20.57 -5.74 6.82
C ALA A 204 20.98 -4.69 5.78
N VAL A 205 20.12 -3.74 5.47
CA VAL A 205 20.44 -2.62 4.56
C VAL A 205 21.48 -1.68 5.17
N ILE A 206 21.34 -1.33 6.44
CA ILE A 206 22.28 -0.47 7.16
C ILE A 206 23.68 -1.10 7.21
N ASP A 207 23.75 -2.40 7.41
CA ASP A 207 25.03 -3.13 7.43
C ASP A 207 25.74 -3.02 6.08
N ILE A 208 25.00 -3.19 4.96
CA ILE A 208 25.53 -3.00 3.60
C ILE A 208 26.01 -1.56 3.38
N GLU A 209 25.20 -0.56 3.74
CA GLU A 209 25.58 0.85 3.61
C GLU A 209 26.81 1.20 4.46
N THR A 210 26.91 0.62 5.66
CA THR A 210 28.04 0.81 6.56
C THR A 210 29.32 0.21 5.98
N PHE A 211 29.22 -0.97 5.37
CA PHE A 211 30.35 -1.59 4.68
C PHE A 211 30.91 -0.67 3.60
N PHE A 212 30.09 -0.23 2.64
CA PHE A 212 30.56 0.63 1.55
C PHE A 212 30.96 2.04 1.99
N SER A 213 30.44 2.51 3.12
CA SER A 213 30.90 3.77 3.73
C SER A 213 32.30 3.64 4.34
N SER A 214 32.63 2.47 4.90
CA SER A 214 33.95 2.16 5.48
C SER A 214 34.97 1.68 4.44
N HIS A 215 34.50 1.11 3.33
CA HIS A 215 35.31 0.62 2.21
C HIS A 215 34.86 1.29 0.91
N PRO A 216 35.14 2.59 0.72
CA PRO A 216 34.68 3.31 -0.47
C PRO A 216 35.35 2.78 -1.73
N LEU A 217 34.57 2.65 -2.81
CA LEU A 217 35.05 2.30 -4.13
C LEU A 217 35.65 3.55 -4.81
N ASP A 218 36.83 3.41 -5.42
CA ASP A 218 37.52 4.52 -6.07
C ASP A 218 36.82 4.94 -7.37
N GLY A 219 36.40 6.20 -7.44
CA GLY A 219 35.70 6.75 -8.62
C GLY A 219 34.29 6.21 -8.86
N VAL A 220 33.69 5.49 -7.90
CA VAL A 220 32.36 4.86 -8.02
C VAL A 220 31.43 5.31 -6.90
N LYS A 221 30.25 5.79 -7.27
CA LYS A 221 29.17 6.09 -6.32
C LYS A 221 28.36 4.82 -6.07
N VAL A 222 28.16 4.48 -4.81
CA VAL A 222 27.30 3.35 -4.39
C VAL A 222 25.96 3.90 -3.92
N THR A 223 24.86 3.35 -4.45
CA THR A 223 23.50 3.66 -4.03
C THR A 223 22.78 2.36 -3.67
N VAL A 224 22.27 2.26 -2.45
CA VAL A 224 21.55 1.06 -1.96
C VAL A 224 20.07 1.36 -1.91
N ALA A 225 19.27 0.62 -2.67
CA ALA A 225 17.82 0.72 -2.68
C ALA A 225 17.17 -0.59 -2.23
N SER A 226 16.12 -0.46 -1.42
CA SER A 226 15.37 -1.62 -0.92
C SER A 226 13.97 -1.23 -0.46
N ALA A 227 13.06 -2.19 -0.45
CA ALA A 227 11.73 -2.03 0.14
C ALA A 227 11.80 -1.67 1.64
N ALA A 228 12.78 -2.21 2.38
CA ALA A 228 12.98 -1.93 3.81
C ALA A 228 13.27 -0.45 4.09
N LYS A 229 14.07 0.22 3.26
CA LYS A 229 14.29 1.68 3.35
C LYS A 229 13.02 2.49 3.12
N LEU A 230 12.17 2.07 2.19
CA LEU A 230 10.89 2.72 1.97
C LEU A 230 9.96 2.57 3.16
N VAL A 231 9.87 1.36 3.73
CA VAL A 231 9.07 1.05 4.92
C VAL A 231 9.52 1.90 6.11
N ASP A 232 10.82 2.00 6.37
CA ASP A 232 11.37 2.86 7.43
C ASP A 232 11.08 4.34 7.19
N ALA A 233 11.29 4.83 5.98
CA ALA A 233 11.03 6.23 5.62
C ALA A 233 9.54 6.60 5.80
N ILE A 234 8.62 5.66 5.51
CA ILE A 234 7.20 5.82 5.76
C ILE A 234 6.91 5.84 7.25
N SER A 235 7.47 4.91 8.04
CA SER A 235 7.29 4.85 9.48
C SER A 235 7.71 6.17 10.14
N ASN A 236 8.86 6.70 9.77
CA ASN A 236 9.35 8.00 10.23
C ASN A 236 8.45 9.17 9.79
N SER A 237 7.94 9.11 8.55
CA SER A 237 7.02 10.10 8.01
C SER A 237 5.66 10.08 8.72
N ILE A 238 5.15 8.91 9.12
CA ILE A 238 3.93 8.77 9.92
C ILE A 238 4.05 9.55 11.22
N GLY A 239 5.14 9.33 11.98
CA GLY A 239 5.37 10.00 13.26
C GLY A 239 5.41 11.53 13.16
N ASN A 240 6.03 12.06 12.12
CA ASN A 240 6.09 13.50 11.86
C ASN A 240 4.75 14.08 11.40
N ASN A 241 4.05 13.40 10.50
CA ASN A 241 2.72 13.82 10.05
C ASN A 241 1.70 13.85 11.18
N ILE A 242 1.68 12.85 12.07
CA ILE A 242 0.79 12.84 13.24
C ILE A 242 0.95 14.13 14.05
N LYS A 243 2.18 14.56 14.34
CA LYS A 243 2.45 15.79 15.11
C LYS A 243 1.92 17.02 14.40
N VAL A 244 2.18 17.15 13.09
CA VAL A 244 1.77 18.30 12.28
C VAL A 244 0.24 18.32 12.15
N LEU A 245 -0.39 17.23 11.78
CA LEU A 245 -1.84 17.13 11.61
C LEU A 245 -2.58 17.36 12.94
N LEU A 246 -2.06 16.84 14.07
CA LEU A 246 -2.63 17.08 15.39
C LEU A 246 -2.57 18.57 15.76
N ALA A 247 -1.41 19.21 15.62
CA ALA A 247 -1.25 20.62 15.91
C ALA A 247 -2.17 21.50 15.05
N LEU A 248 -2.25 21.21 13.76
CA LEU A 248 -3.12 21.91 12.82
C LEU A 248 -4.60 21.67 13.14
N SER A 249 -5.00 20.44 13.49
CA SER A 249 -6.35 20.10 13.91
C SER A 249 -6.77 20.91 15.13
N VAL A 250 -5.94 20.94 16.16
CA VAL A 250 -6.22 21.74 17.36
C VAL A 250 -6.37 23.22 17.01
N ALA A 251 -5.48 23.77 16.18
CA ALA A 251 -5.55 25.18 15.76
C ALA A 251 -6.84 25.50 14.98
N VAL A 252 -7.18 24.67 14.00
CA VAL A 252 -8.41 24.80 13.18
C VAL A 252 -9.64 24.68 14.07
N MET A 253 -9.69 23.69 14.98
CA MET A 253 -10.80 23.50 15.90
C MET A 253 -10.99 24.69 16.86
N VAL A 254 -9.88 25.21 17.42
CA VAL A 254 -9.94 26.45 18.25
C VAL A 254 -10.53 27.60 17.43
N LEU A 255 -10.07 27.79 16.20
CA LEU A 255 -10.57 28.86 15.33
C LEU A 255 -12.06 28.68 15.04
N ILE A 256 -12.51 27.49 14.63
CA ILE A 256 -13.93 27.22 14.37
C ILE A 256 -14.76 27.48 15.62
N LEU A 257 -14.39 26.93 16.79
CA LEU A 257 -15.13 27.09 18.03
C LEU A 257 -15.18 28.54 18.49
N VAL A 258 -14.12 29.30 18.31
CA VAL A 258 -14.06 30.72 18.68
C VAL A 258 -15.05 31.55 17.84
N PHE A 259 -15.15 31.28 16.54
CA PHE A 259 -15.99 32.07 15.64
C PHE A 259 -17.45 31.59 15.54
N THR A 260 -17.68 30.27 15.62
CA THR A 260 -19.03 29.70 15.41
C THR A 260 -19.77 29.38 16.71
N PHE A 261 -19.04 28.96 17.75
CA PHE A 261 -19.60 28.46 18.99
C PHE A 261 -19.51 29.51 20.11
N ARG A 262 -20.52 30.34 20.22
CA ARG A 262 -20.59 31.47 21.17
C ARG A 262 -21.14 31.04 22.53
N VAL A 263 -20.41 30.16 23.23
CA VAL A 263 -20.75 29.69 24.56
C VAL A 263 -19.57 29.99 25.51
N ARG A 264 -19.86 30.05 26.82
CA ARG A 264 -18.83 30.37 27.83
C ARG A 264 -17.69 29.36 27.85
N TRP A 265 -18.02 28.07 27.84
CA TRP A 265 -17.09 26.96 27.95
C TRP A 265 -16.73 26.33 26.59
N ARG A 266 -16.66 27.15 25.53
CA ARG A 266 -16.49 26.69 24.14
C ARG A 266 -15.26 25.79 23.92
N LEU A 267 -14.11 26.11 24.58
CA LEU A 267 -12.89 25.33 24.46
C LEU A 267 -12.91 24.04 25.30
N LEU A 268 -13.83 23.91 26.25
CA LEU A 268 -13.99 22.71 27.06
C LEU A 268 -14.37 21.51 26.17
N SER A 269 -15.16 21.72 25.12
CA SER A 269 -15.52 20.67 24.16
C SER A 269 -14.28 20.10 23.46
N LEU A 270 -13.31 20.97 23.13
CA LEU A 270 -12.03 20.53 22.52
C LEU A 270 -11.17 19.76 23.53
N LEU A 271 -11.13 20.20 24.80
CA LEU A 271 -10.41 19.46 25.86
C LEU A 271 -11.00 18.06 26.07
N MET A 272 -12.33 17.93 26.03
CA MET A 272 -13.03 16.63 26.20
C MET A 272 -12.69 15.68 25.05
N VAL A 273 -12.75 16.15 23.81
CA VAL A 273 -12.40 15.27 22.68
C VAL A 273 -10.90 14.95 22.62
N GLY A 274 -10.04 15.88 23.01
CA GLY A 274 -8.61 15.59 23.16
C GLY A 274 -8.33 14.49 24.18
N LEU A 275 -9.04 14.53 25.31
CA LEU A 275 -8.96 13.45 26.34
C LEU A 275 -9.50 12.12 25.80
N SER A 276 -10.61 12.13 25.05
CA SER A 276 -11.16 10.91 24.46
C SER A 276 -10.23 10.33 23.39
N ALA A 277 -9.60 11.16 22.57
CA ALA A 277 -8.58 10.71 21.62
C ALA A 277 -7.39 10.05 22.33
N LEU A 278 -6.88 10.67 23.39
CA LEU A 278 -5.80 10.09 24.20
C LEU A 278 -6.18 8.72 24.80
N TRP A 279 -7.41 8.58 25.28
CA TRP A 279 -7.90 7.31 25.81
C TRP A 279 -8.08 6.27 24.72
N THR A 280 -8.53 6.66 23.55
CA THR A 280 -8.69 5.79 22.39
C THR A 280 -7.34 5.20 21.98
N PHE A 281 -6.32 6.06 21.77
CA PHE A 281 -4.98 5.61 21.43
C PHE A 281 -4.36 4.75 22.52
N GLY A 282 -4.55 5.11 23.79
CA GLY A 282 -4.12 4.28 24.92
C GLY A 282 -4.77 2.89 24.93
N LEU A 283 -6.06 2.80 24.61
CA LEU A 283 -6.76 1.53 24.52
C LEU A 283 -6.29 0.70 23.32
N MET A 284 -6.08 1.35 22.14
CA MET A 284 -5.55 0.66 20.95
C MET A 284 -4.18 0.04 21.23
N GLY A 285 -3.27 0.75 21.94
CA GLY A 285 -1.98 0.18 22.32
C GLY A 285 -2.10 -1.05 23.25
N TYR A 286 -3.08 -1.08 24.16
CA TYR A 286 -3.35 -2.30 24.97
C TYR A 286 -3.96 -3.44 24.17
N LEU A 287 -4.71 -3.13 23.11
CA LEU A 287 -5.33 -4.11 22.22
C LEU A 287 -4.39 -4.60 21.10
N GLY A 288 -3.17 -4.07 21.03
CA GLY A 288 -2.21 -4.40 19.98
C GLY A 288 -2.64 -3.93 18.58
N VAL A 289 -3.46 -2.87 18.49
CA VAL A 289 -3.85 -2.29 17.20
C VAL A 289 -2.77 -1.32 16.74
N PRO A 290 -2.09 -1.60 15.63
CA PRO A 290 -0.95 -0.79 15.18
C PRO A 290 -1.37 0.56 14.61
N VAL A 291 -0.41 1.47 14.55
CA VAL A 291 -0.54 2.74 13.85
C VAL A 291 -0.15 2.54 12.39
N THR A 292 -1.12 2.67 11.49
CA THR A 292 -0.95 2.60 10.03
C THR A 292 -1.14 3.98 9.40
N MET A 293 -0.91 4.10 8.09
CA MET A 293 -1.25 5.32 7.35
C MET A 293 -2.73 5.70 7.51
N ALA A 294 -3.66 4.74 7.55
CA ALA A 294 -5.09 5.01 7.76
C ALA A 294 -5.39 5.42 9.20
N THR A 295 -4.87 4.70 10.19
CA THR A 295 -5.14 5.00 11.61
C THR A 295 -4.53 6.33 12.05
N MET A 296 -3.48 6.81 11.38
CA MET A 296 -2.95 8.16 11.56
C MET A 296 -4.01 9.23 11.25
N ALA A 297 -4.80 9.06 10.18
CA ALA A 297 -5.89 9.98 9.85
C ALA A 297 -7.01 9.95 10.89
N ALA A 298 -7.23 8.83 11.56
CA ALA A 298 -8.30 8.66 12.55
C ALA A 298 -8.19 9.66 13.71
N LEU A 299 -6.98 10.10 14.09
CA LEU A 299 -6.80 11.08 15.16
C LEU A 299 -7.47 12.43 14.85
N THR A 300 -7.24 12.96 13.65
CA THR A 300 -7.84 14.23 13.21
C THR A 300 -9.34 14.10 12.99
N ILE A 301 -9.78 12.95 12.50
CA ILE A 301 -11.18 12.62 12.29
C ILE A 301 -11.92 12.54 13.63
N LEU A 302 -11.34 11.86 14.62
CA LEU A 302 -11.92 11.77 15.97
C LEU A 302 -12.03 13.14 16.64
N LEU A 303 -11.08 14.05 16.43
CA LEU A 303 -11.19 15.42 16.90
C LEU A 303 -12.34 16.17 16.23
N GLY A 304 -12.58 15.95 14.94
CA GLY A 304 -13.71 16.53 14.19
C GLY A 304 -15.06 15.96 14.59
N LEU A 305 -15.22 14.64 14.60
CA LEU A 305 -16.49 13.96 14.90
C LEU A 305 -16.79 13.92 16.40
N GLY A 306 -15.81 13.69 17.25
CA GLY A 306 -16.02 13.51 18.69
C GLY A 306 -16.45 14.78 19.41
N ILE A 307 -16.12 15.97 18.87
CA ILE A 307 -16.50 17.25 19.45
C ILE A 307 -18.00 17.52 19.32
N ASP A 308 -18.67 16.89 18.35
CA ASP A 308 -20.06 17.15 17.98
C ASP A 308 -21.01 16.83 19.13
N PHE A 309 -20.80 15.74 19.85
CA PHE A 309 -21.61 15.39 21.03
C PHE A 309 -21.55 16.47 22.10
N SER A 310 -20.34 16.97 22.36
CA SER A 310 -20.13 18.05 23.32
C SER A 310 -20.85 19.34 22.91
N ILE A 311 -20.81 19.68 21.62
CA ILE A 311 -21.50 20.86 21.06
C ILE A 311 -23.02 20.71 21.18
N GLN A 312 -23.57 19.54 20.84
CA GLN A 312 -25.03 19.29 20.87
C GLN A 312 -25.59 19.34 22.29
N PHE A 313 -24.95 18.67 23.24
CA PHE A 313 -25.34 18.71 24.65
C PHE A 313 -25.24 20.13 25.21
N HIS A 314 -24.18 20.83 24.93
CA HIS A 314 -23.95 22.18 25.43
C HIS A 314 -24.95 23.20 24.83
N ASN A 315 -25.27 23.12 23.55
CA ASN A 315 -26.28 23.93 22.91
C ASN A 315 -27.65 23.71 23.54
N ARG A 316 -28.03 22.46 23.81
CA ARG A 316 -29.30 22.15 24.45
C ARG A 316 -29.38 22.68 25.89
N TYR A 317 -28.30 22.51 26.64
CA TYR A 317 -28.18 23.09 27.98
C TYR A 317 -28.42 24.60 27.97
N GLN A 318 -27.81 25.34 27.04
CA GLN A 318 -28.01 26.79 26.91
C GLN A 318 -29.43 27.16 26.49
N GLU A 319 -30.06 26.38 25.60
CA GLU A 319 -31.46 26.58 25.21
C GLU A 319 -32.39 26.49 26.45
N GLU A 320 -32.18 25.52 27.32
CA GLU A 320 -32.99 25.32 28.52
C GLU A 320 -32.74 26.41 29.58
N VAL A 321 -31.49 26.88 29.75
CA VAL A 321 -31.17 28.05 30.58
C VAL A 321 -31.83 29.32 30.04
N ALA A 322 -31.81 29.53 28.72
CA ALA A 322 -32.49 30.68 28.09
C ALA A 322 -34.02 30.67 28.32
N ARG A 323 -34.61 29.49 28.42
CA ARG A 323 -36.02 29.29 28.78
C ARG A 323 -36.36 29.60 30.26
N GLY A 324 -35.33 29.79 31.08
CA GLY A 324 -35.50 30.21 32.47
C GLY A 324 -35.42 29.08 33.48
N LYS A 325 -35.03 27.87 33.10
CA LYS A 325 -34.80 26.77 34.04
C LYS A 325 -33.59 27.03 34.92
N THR A 326 -33.57 26.43 36.09
CA THR A 326 -32.38 26.39 36.96
C THR A 326 -31.28 25.60 36.30
N ILE A 327 -30.04 25.81 36.73
CA ILE A 327 -28.86 25.14 36.13
C ILE A 327 -29.01 23.62 36.21
N GLY A 328 -29.46 23.08 37.36
CA GLY A 328 -29.70 21.65 37.51
C GLY A 328 -30.80 21.11 36.62
N GLU A 329 -31.97 21.80 36.59
CA GLU A 329 -33.10 21.41 35.73
C GLU A 329 -32.73 21.50 34.25
N ALA A 330 -32.00 22.55 33.82
CA ALA A 330 -31.56 22.72 32.45
C ALA A 330 -30.59 21.58 32.04
N MET A 331 -29.70 21.17 32.95
CA MET A 331 -28.78 20.07 32.72
C MET A 331 -29.51 18.72 32.55
N VAL A 332 -30.37 18.35 33.50
CA VAL A 332 -31.18 17.13 33.45
C VAL A 332 -32.03 17.11 32.18
N THR A 333 -32.68 18.25 31.83
CA THR A 333 -33.51 18.33 30.62
C THR A 333 -32.66 18.21 29.33
N SER A 334 -31.44 18.78 29.33
CA SER A 334 -30.50 18.63 28.21
C SER A 334 -30.17 17.16 27.98
N ILE A 335 -29.79 16.46 29.05
CA ILE A 335 -29.42 15.05 28.96
C ILE A 335 -30.65 14.21 28.54
N SER A 336 -31.78 14.34 29.23
CA SER A 336 -32.96 13.50 28.95
C SER A 336 -33.51 13.64 27.54
N ASN A 337 -33.40 14.82 26.93
CA ASN A 337 -33.90 15.07 25.56
C ASN A 337 -32.86 14.72 24.49
N MET A 338 -31.56 14.93 24.77
CA MET A 338 -30.50 14.72 23.76
C MET A 338 -29.95 13.32 23.79
N PHE A 339 -29.90 12.65 24.94
CA PHE A 339 -29.37 11.28 25.09
C PHE A 339 -29.95 10.28 24.07
N PRO A 340 -31.29 10.16 23.92
CA PRO A 340 -31.84 9.22 22.94
C PRO A 340 -31.55 9.64 21.49
N THR A 341 -31.62 10.92 21.15
CA THR A 341 -31.42 11.40 19.79
C THR A 341 -29.95 11.25 19.36
N ILE A 342 -29.01 11.70 20.19
CA ILE A 342 -27.58 11.55 19.95
C ILE A 342 -27.18 10.08 20.00
N GLY A 343 -27.79 9.29 20.91
CA GLY A 343 -27.54 7.85 21.01
C GLY A 343 -27.93 7.08 19.74
N ILE A 344 -29.04 7.45 19.08
CA ILE A 344 -29.41 6.86 17.78
C ILE A 344 -28.41 7.25 16.69
N ALA A 345 -28.01 8.52 16.64
CA ALA A 345 -27.01 9.01 15.70
C ALA A 345 -25.65 8.27 15.92
N LEU A 346 -25.23 8.18 17.17
CA LEU A 346 -24.04 7.43 17.57
C LEU A 346 -24.10 5.96 17.12
N LEU A 347 -25.22 5.27 17.33
CA LEU A 347 -25.41 3.89 16.90
C LEU A 347 -25.27 3.75 15.37
N ALA A 348 -25.84 4.69 14.60
CA ALA A 348 -25.72 4.69 13.15
C ALA A 348 -24.24 4.85 12.73
N THR A 349 -23.50 5.76 13.36
CA THR A 349 -22.08 5.99 13.06
C THR A 349 -21.21 4.81 13.47
N ILE A 350 -21.47 4.18 14.63
CA ILE A 350 -20.78 2.97 15.08
C ILE A 350 -21.00 1.82 14.10
N ILE A 351 -22.23 1.62 13.63
CA ILE A 351 -22.55 0.59 12.63
C ILE A 351 -21.76 0.83 11.37
N GLY A 352 -21.67 2.08 10.90
CA GLY A 352 -20.83 2.46 9.79
C GLY A 352 -19.39 1.98 10.00
N PHE A 353 -18.77 2.34 11.11
CA PHE A 353 -17.38 1.95 11.38
C PHE A 353 -17.18 0.45 11.60
N ILE A 354 -18.15 -0.25 12.22
CA ILE A 354 -18.08 -1.71 12.39
C ILE A 354 -18.19 -2.42 11.02
N THR A 355 -18.93 -1.88 10.05
CA THR A 355 -19.02 -2.48 8.72
C THR A 355 -17.66 -2.52 8.00
N LEU A 356 -16.72 -1.65 8.35
CA LEU A 356 -15.35 -1.68 7.83
C LEU A 356 -14.60 -2.97 8.22
N TYR A 357 -15.06 -3.66 9.24
CA TYR A 357 -14.49 -4.95 9.66
C TYR A 357 -14.72 -6.08 8.64
N ILE A 358 -15.64 -5.89 7.69
CA ILE A 358 -15.90 -6.82 6.59
C ILE A 358 -14.77 -6.80 5.56
N SER A 359 -14.01 -5.70 5.47
CA SER A 359 -12.89 -5.59 4.55
C SER A 359 -11.84 -6.67 4.81
N GLU A 360 -11.27 -7.21 3.75
CA GLU A 360 -10.13 -8.12 3.84
C GLU A 360 -8.82 -7.38 4.13
N VAL A 361 -8.79 -6.06 3.90
CA VAL A 361 -7.62 -5.20 4.12
C VAL A 361 -7.47 -4.88 5.61
N PRO A 362 -6.38 -5.31 6.29
CA PRO A 362 -6.20 -5.12 7.73
C PRO A 362 -6.25 -3.65 8.17
N MET A 363 -5.59 -2.77 7.45
CA MET A 363 -5.57 -1.33 7.71
C MET A 363 -6.97 -0.71 7.79
N ILE A 364 -7.92 -1.17 6.94
CA ILE A 364 -9.31 -0.71 6.95
C ILE A 364 -10.04 -1.20 8.20
N ARG A 365 -9.84 -2.46 8.60
CA ARG A 365 -10.44 -3.01 9.83
C ARG A 365 -9.95 -2.26 11.07
N GLN A 366 -8.64 -2.01 11.15
CA GLN A 366 -8.00 -1.28 12.24
C GLN A 366 -8.53 0.17 12.32
N PHE A 367 -8.65 0.83 11.17
CA PHE A 367 -9.22 2.16 11.05
C PHE A 367 -10.67 2.22 11.55
N GLY A 368 -11.52 1.28 11.12
CA GLY A 368 -12.91 1.15 11.56
C GLY A 368 -13.04 0.92 13.06
N MET A 369 -12.22 0.00 13.62
CA MET A 369 -12.19 -0.30 15.05
C MET A 369 -11.79 0.93 15.88
N MET A 370 -10.76 1.65 15.44
CA MET A 370 -10.27 2.83 16.12
C MET A 370 -11.32 3.95 16.13
N LEU A 371 -11.97 4.20 14.99
CA LEU A 371 -13.03 5.22 14.90
C LEU A 371 -14.27 4.82 15.72
N ALA A 372 -14.73 3.58 15.64
CA ALA A 372 -15.86 3.09 16.41
C ALA A 372 -15.63 3.24 17.92
N THR A 373 -14.46 2.80 18.38
CA THR A 373 -14.08 2.89 19.79
C THR A 373 -13.92 4.34 20.25
N GLY A 374 -13.25 5.16 19.43
CA GLY A 374 -13.00 6.56 19.73
C GLY A 374 -14.28 7.40 19.84
N ILE A 375 -15.26 7.16 18.97
CA ILE A 375 -16.52 7.89 19.01
C ILE A 375 -17.38 7.48 20.22
N VAL A 376 -17.33 6.20 20.64
CA VAL A 376 -17.99 5.74 21.88
C VAL A 376 -17.38 6.41 23.11
N ILE A 377 -16.05 6.43 23.19
CA ILE A 377 -15.34 7.10 24.28
C ILE A 377 -15.66 8.60 24.29
N SER A 378 -15.69 9.26 23.14
CA SER A 378 -16.03 10.69 23.01
C SER A 378 -17.45 10.98 23.51
N TYR A 379 -18.42 10.11 23.19
CA TYR A 379 -19.79 10.22 23.70
C TYR A 379 -19.86 10.07 25.23
N ILE A 380 -19.18 9.07 25.78
CA ILE A 380 -19.11 8.84 27.23
C ILE A 380 -18.50 10.04 27.94
N VAL A 381 -17.39 10.56 27.44
CA VAL A 381 -16.72 11.75 27.98
C VAL A 381 -17.63 12.99 27.90
N ALA A 382 -18.33 13.19 26.79
CA ALA A 382 -19.29 14.29 26.63
C ALA A 382 -20.49 14.15 27.57
N LEU A 383 -21.01 12.94 27.76
CA LEU A 383 -22.16 12.68 28.61
C LEU A 383 -21.85 12.91 30.10
N PHE A 384 -20.74 12.38 30.58
CA PHE A 384 -20.44 12.40 32.01
C PHE A 384 -19.51 13.56 32.41
N LEU A 385 -18.37 13.69 31.75
CA LEU A 385 -17.34 14.61 32.20
C LEU A 385 -17.63 16.06 31.82
N LEU A 386 -18.08 16.33 30.58
CA LEU A 386 -18.46 17.67 30.16
C LEU A 386 -19.56 18.25 31.05
N HIS A 387 -20.66 17.49 31.26
CA HIS A 387 -21.78 17.95 32.06
C HIS A 387 -21.38 18.20 33.52
N SER A 388 -20.55 17.36 34.12
CA SER A 388 -20.06 17.55 35.47
C SER A 388 -19.24 18.82 35.62
N ILE A 389 -18.33 19.09 34.67
CA ILE A 389 -17.46 20.28 34.70
C ILE A 389 -18.29 21.56 34.47
N VAL A 390 -19.20 21.55 33.49
CA VAL A 390 -20.08 22.70 33.20
C VAL A 390 -20.97 22.99 34.41
N TYR A 391 -21.58 21.97 35.04
CA TYR A 391 -22.39 22.14 36.26
C TYR A 391 -21.59 22.76 37.41
N LEU A 392 -20.40 22.23 37.70
CA LEU A 392 -19.54 22.75 38.75
C LEU A 392 -19.08 24.20 38.48
N GLY A 393 -18.85 24.54 37.21
CA GLY A 393 -18.43 25.88 36.79
C GLY A 393 -19.56 26.91 36.82
N ASP A 394 -20.80 26.50 36.50
CA ASP A 394 -21.93 27.42 36.38
C ASP A 394 -22.79 27.52 37.63
N LYS A 395 -22.78 26.53 38.56
CA LYS A 395 -23.64 26.47 39.76
C LYS A 395 -23.57 27.70 40.67
N ARG A 396 -22.53 28.54 40.56
CA ARG A 396 -22.36 29.76 41.36
C ARG A 396 -22.66 31.04 40.60
N ILE A 397 -23.16 30.95 39.36
CA ILE A 397 -23.39 32.12 38.48
C ILE A 397 -24.85 32.51 38.47
N GLU A 398 -25.14 33.82 38.44
CA GLU A 398 -26.48 34.32 38.27
C GLU A 398 -27.06 33.95 36.91
N ILE A 399 -28.23 33.31 36.92
CA ILE A 399 -28.97 32.87 35.72
C ILE A 399 -29.19 34.00 34.74
N LYS A 400 -29.34 35.26 35.22
CA LYS A 400 -29.53 36.44 34.37
C LYS A 400 -28.36 36.70 33.42
N LYS A 401 -27.11 36.54 33.89
CA LYS A 401 -25.89 36.68 33.06
C LYS A 401 -25.79 35.60 32.00
N LEU A 402 -26.15 34.37 32.35
CA LEU A 402 -26.16 33.23 31.42
C LEU A 402 -27.26 33.39 30.35
N LYS A 403 -28.46 33.92 30.71
CA LYS A 403 -29.53 34.24 29.76
C LYS A 403 -29.12 35.29 28.74
N GLU A 404 -28.50 36.39 29.17
CA GLU A 404 -28.03 37.47 28.28
C GLU A 404 -26.97 36.97 27.29
N ALA A 405 -26.08 36.08 27.73
CA ALA A 405 -25.09 35.47 26.86
C ALA A 405 -25.71 34.53 25.81
N ALA A 406 -26.73 33.74 26.19
CA ALA A 406 -27.44 32.83 25.31
C ALA A 406 -28.32 33.60 24.27
N SER A 407 -28.94 34.71 24.64
CA SER A 407 -29.85 35.48 23.74
C SER A 407 -29.09 36.25 22.63
N LYS A 408 -27.83 36.65 22.86
CA LYS A 408 -27.00 37.36 21.87
C LYS A 408 -26.50 36.47 20.71
N ALA A 409 -26.83 35.21 20.71
CA ALA A 409 -26.28 34.21 19.78
C ALA A 409 -27.06 34.05 18.47
N SER A 410 -28.25 34.67 18.33
CA SER A 410 -29.06 34.61 17.09
C SER A 410 -28.48 35.51 15.99
N GLY A 411 -28.34 35.03 14.76
CA GLY A 411 -27.62 35.79 13.76
C GLY A 411 -27.81 35.41 12.29
N ARG A 412 -26.78 35.68 11.49
CA ARG A 412 -26.78 35.55 10.02
C ARG A 412 -27.04 34.11 9.55
N ILE A 413 -26.44 33.13 10.23
CA ILE A 413 -26.55 31.70 9.86
C ILE A 413 -28.01 31.24 9.92
N GLU A 414 -28.74 31.57 10.98
CA GLU A 414 -30.14 31.20 11.13
C GLU A 414 -31.02 31.76 9.99
N ARG A 415 -30.80 33.01 9.57
CA ARG A 415 -31.52 33.62 8.44
C ARG A 415 -31.24 32.94 7.11
N ILE A 416 -29.98 32.50 6.87
CA ILE A 416 -29.64 31.75 5.67
C ILE A 416 -30.30 30.37 5.67
N LEU A 417 -30.25 29.66 6.79
CA LEU A 417 -30.88 28.36 6.94
C LEU A 417 -32.39 28.39 6.76
N LEU A 418 -33.05 29.43 7.34
CA LEU A 418 -34.48 29.63 7.17
C LEU A 418 -34.85 29.92 5.70
N ARG A 419 -34.04 30.68 4.98
CA ARG A 419 -34.26 30.94 3.55
C ARG A 419 -34.12 29.68 2.73
N LEU A 420 -33.03 28.92 2.95
CA LEU A 420 -32.77 27.66 2.27
C LEU A 420 -33.85 26.62 2.58
N GLY A 421 -34.27 26.49 3.84
CA GLY A 421 -35.30 25.54 4.23
C GLY A 421 -36.67 25.86 3.63
N ARG A 422 -37.08 27.16 3.57
CA ARG A 422 -38.31 27.57 2.87
C ARG A 422 -38.24 27.30 1.38
N LEU A 423 -37.15 27.68 0.72
CA LEU A 423 -36.92 27.42 -0.70
C LEU A 423 -36.96 25.92 -1.01
N ALA A 424 -36.44 25.10 -0.12
CA ALA A 424 -36.45 23.64 -0.22
C ALA A 424 -37.87 23.05 -0.14
N ILE A 425 -38.71 23.59 0.75
CA ILE A 425 -40.10 23.16 0.91
C ILE A 425 -40.97 23.63 -0.28
N ASP A 426 -40.76 24.87 -0.74
CA ASP A 426 -41.54 25.46 -1.83
C ASP A 426 -41.20 24.84 -3.20
N HIS A 427 -39.96 24.38 -3.41
CA HIS A 427 -39.47 23.82 -4.69
C HIS A 427 -39.04 22.36 -4.57
N THR A 428 -39.64 21.58 -3.68
CA THR A 428 -39.27 20.20 -3.36
C THR A 428 -39.06 19.32 -4.59
N LEU A 429 -39.96 19.38 -5.59
CA LEU A 429 -39.91 18.53 -6.78
C LEU A 429 -38.66 18.80 -7.64
N TRP A 430 -38.37 20.08 -7.90
CA TRP A 430 -37.21 20.44 -8.71
C TRP A 430 -35.88 20.09 -8.02
N ILE A 431 -35.78 20.36 -6.72
CA ILE A 431 -34.61 20.03 -5.92
C ILE A 431 -34.39 18.51 -5.88
N PHE A 432 -35.48 17.74 -5.75
CA PHE A 432 -35.42 16.29 -5.77
C PHE A 432 -34.99 15.74 -7.13
N ILE A 433 -35.54 16.27 -8.25
CA ILE A 433 -35.14 15.86 -9.61
C ILE A 433 -33.63 16.12 -9.85
N VAL A 434 -33.15 17.30 -9.46
CA VAL A 434 -31.74 17.63 -9.58
C VAL A 434 -30.89 16.69 -8.73
N ALA A 435 -31.28 16.44 -7.48
CA ALA A 435 -30.57 15.52 -6.59
C ALA A 435 -30.48 14.09 -7.16
N VAL A 436 -31.59 13.60 -7.74
CA VAL A 436 -31.62 12.27 -8.39
C VAL A 436 -30.78 12.26 -9.66
N ALA A 437 -30.80 13.31 -10.48
CA ALA A 437 -29.96 13.38 -11.68
C ALA A 437 -28.48 13.28 -11.36
N PHE A 438 -28.01 14.01 -10.34
CA PHE A 438 -26.63 13.90 -9.85
C PHE A 438 -26.33 12.51 -9.25
N ALA A 439 -27.30 11.90 -8.54
CA ALA A 439 -27.11 10.56 -7.98
C ALA A 439 -27.02 9.48 -9.08
N VAL A 440 -27.85 9.57 -10.11
CA VAL A 440 -27.76 8.67 -11.28
C VAL A 440 -26.44 8.86 -12.01
N GLY A 441 -26.03 10.11 -12.24
CA GLY A 441 -24.73 10.42 -12.84
C GLY A 441 -23.56 9.83 -12.03
N GLY A 442 -23.57 9.99 -10.71
CA GLY A 442 -22.56 9.44 -9.83
C GLY A 442 -22.54 7.91 -9.80
N GLY A 443 -23.72 7.28 -9.81
CA GLY A 443 -23.82 5.82 -9.88
C GLY A 443 -23.30 5.22 -11.19
N ILE A 444 -23.44 5.93 -12.31
CA ILE A 444 -22.89 5.53 -13.61
C ILE A 444 -21.36 5.65 -13.59
N VAL A 445 -20.86 6.78 -13.09
CA VAL A 445 -19.42 7.10 -13.08
C VAL A 445 -18.64 6.25 -12.06
N ASP A 446 -19.32 5.70 -11.05
CA ASP A 446 -18.70 4.84 -10.02
C ASP A 446 -17.90 3.67 -10.58
N HIS A 447 -18.33 3.11 -11.73
CA HIS A 447 -17.64 2.02 -12.43
C HIS A 447 -16.37 2.47 -13.19
N TRP A 448 -16.18 3.77 -13.37
CA TRP A 448 -15.04 4.34 -14.11
C TRP A 448 -14.04 5.04 -13.20
N LEU A 449 -14.19 4.89 -11.89
CA LEU A 449 -13.21 5.42 -10.94
C LEU A 449 -11.93 4.59 -11.01
N PRO A 450 -10.79 5.20 -11.34
CA PRO A 450 -9.52 4.50 -11.33
C PRO A 450 -9.17 4.05 -9.92
N THR A 451 -8.51 2.91 -9.80
CA THR A 451 -8.05 2.37 -8.53
C THR A 451 -6.54 2.55 -8.43
N ASN A 452 -6.05 3.06 -7.31
CA ASN A 452 -4.62 3.17 -7.03
C ASN A 452 -4.31 2.50 -5.69
N THR A 453 -3.64 1.35 -5.77
CA THR A 453 -3.13 0.60 -4.63
C THR A 453 -1.60 0.56 -4.61
N ASP A 454 -0.96 1.31 -5.52
CA ASP A 454 0.49 1.43 -5.53
C ASP A 454 0.96 2.15 -4.26
N TYR A 455 1.68 1.40 -3.45
CA TYR A 455 2.18 1.88 -2.18
C TYR A 455 3.10 3.10 -2.32
N GLU A 456 3.86 3.17 -3.41
CA GLU A 456 4.77 4.25 -3.73
C GLU A 456 4.04 5.55 -4.08
N ASP A 457 2.90 5.45 -4.76
CA ASP A 457 2.07 6.61 -5.08
C ASP A 457 1.30 7.14 -3.88
N LEU A 458 1.01 6.28 -2.90
CA LEU A 458 0.25 6.63 -1.70
C LEU A 458 1.09 7.33 -0.62
N MET A 459 2.43 7.20 -0.67
CA MET A 459 3.36 7.79 0.29
C MET A 459 3.77 9.24 -0.09
N PRO A 460 4.55 9.95 0.79
CA PRO A 460 5.07 11.26 0.45
C PRO A 460 6.06 11.21 -0.72
N GLN A 461 5.74 11.89 -1.82
CA GLN A 461 6.49 11.83 -3.07
C GLN A 461 7.90 12.45 -3.00
N SER A 462 8.19 13.25 -1.99
CA SER A 462 9.51 13.87 -1.74
C SER A 462 10.41 13.03 -0.84
N THR A 463 10.03 11.79 -0.52
CA THR A 463 10.84 10.90 0.33
C THR A 463 12.13 10.51 -0.38
N PRO A 464 13.33 10.73 0.20
CA PRO A 464 14.60 10.46 -0.46
C PRO A 464 14.72 9.01 -0.97
N ALA A 465 14.33 8.01 -0.15
CA ALA A 465 14.37 6.61 -0.54
C ALA A 465 13.49 6.30 -1.77
N LEU A 466 12.36 6.99 -1.94
CA LEU A 466 11.51 6.85 -3.13
C LEU A 466 12.16 7.48 -4.37
N VAL A 467 12.78 8.64 -4.20
CA VAL A 467 13.49 9.32 -5.29
C VAL A 467 14.66 8.46 -5.77
N GLU A 468 15.49 7.95 -4.83
CA GLU A 468 16.60 7.04 -5.15
C GLU A 468 16.12 5.77 -5.88
N LEU A 469 15.01 5.17 -5.43
CA LEU A 469 14.44 3.99 -6.08
C LEU A 469 13.97 4.29 -7.51
N ARG A 470 13.30 5.42 -7.72
CA ARG A 470 12.83 5.85 -9.06
C ARG A 470 13.99 6.18 -10.00
N GLU A 471 15.02 6.88 -9.51
CA GLU A 471 16.24 7.14 -10.29
C GLU A 471 16.90 5.83 -10.70
N MET A 472 17.03 4.88 -9.78
CA MET A 472 17.60 3.57 -10.08
C MET A 472 16.77 2.81 -11.13
N ARG A 473 15.44 2.79 -11.02
CA ARG A 473 14.56 2.15 -12.01
C ARG A 473 14.70 2.76 -13.40
N GLN A 474 14.87 4.08 -13.49
CA GLN A 474 15.11 4.75 -14.79
C GLN A 474 16.43 4.32 -15.42
N ILE A 475 17.47 4.09 -14.63
CA ILE A 475 18.77 3.62 -15.12
C ILE A 475 18.69 2.15 -15.54
N VAL A 476 18.05 1.32 -14.71
CA VAL A 476 17.97 -0.14 -14.94
C VAL A 476 16.95 -0.48 -16.04
N GLY A 477 15.96 0.38 -16.26
CA GLY A 477 14.86 0.14 -17.21
C GLY A 477 13.81 -0.85 -16.70
N ILE A 478 13.98 -1.43 -15.51
CA ILE A 478 13.06 -2.39 -14.89
C ILE A 478 12.16 -1.65 -13.89
N GLY A 479 10.86 -1.64 -14.16
CA GLY A 479 9.85 -1.03 -13.30
C GLY A 479 9.48 -1.89 -12.10
N GLY A 480 9.53 -3.21 -12.26
CA GLY A 480 9.21 -4.19 -11.22
C GLY A 480 9.47 -5.62 -11.67
N THR A 481 9.26 -6.57 -10.74
CA THR A 481 9.42 -7.99 -11.02
C THR A 481 8.16 -8.74 -10.58
N VAL A 482 7.44 -9.32 -11.53
CA VAL A 482 6.36 -10.26 -11.29
C VAL A 482 6.95 -11.62 -11.00
N ARG A 483 6.59 -12.25 -9.88
CA ARG A 483 7.09 -13.55 -9.48
C ARG A 483 5.99 -14.56 -9.36
N LEU A 484 6.29 -15.76 -9.87
CA LEU A 484 5.43 -16.93 -9.75
C LEU A 484 6.20 -18.06 -9.05
N MET A 485 5.56 -18.68 -8.08
CA MET A 485 6.03 -19.90 -7.44
C MET A 485 5.44 -21.09 -8.17
N VAL A 486 6.29 -21.99 -8.61
CA VAL A 486 5.91 -23.25 -9.28
C VAL A 486 6.20 -24.42 -8.35
N GLU A 487 5.19 -25.22 -8.04
CA GLU A 487 5.29 -26.38 -7.14
C GLU A 487 5.00 -27.66 -7.91
N ALA A 488 5.85 -28.67 -7.75
CA ALA A 488 5.68 -30.02 -8.32
C ALA A 488 6.31 -31.08 -7.40
N GLY A 489 6.12 -32.34 -7.70
CA GLY A 489 6.85 -33.41 -7.02
C GLY A 489 8.37 -33.32 -7.24
N ASP A 490 8.81 -32.92 -8.43
CA ASP A 490 10.18 -32.57 -8.80
C ASP A 490 10.11 -31.57 -9.98
N VAL A 491 10.55 -30.33 -9.73
CA VAL A 491 10.55 -29.26 -10.73
C VAL A 491 11.72 -29.35 -11.72
N THR A 492 12.70 -30.21 -11.45
CA THR A 492 13.88 -30.39 -12.31
C THR A 492 13.67 -31.39 -13.44
N THR A 493 12.48 -31.99 -13.56
CA THR A 493 12.18 -32.93 -14.62
C THR A 493 12.14 -32.25 -16.01
N PRO A 494 12.57 -32.93 -17.09
CA PRO A 494 12.55 -32.35 -18.43
C PRO A 494 11.18 -31.85 -18.87
N ALA A 495 10.10 -32.50 -18.42
CA ALA A 495 8.72 -32.10 -18.72
C ALA A 495 8.34 -30.77 -18.09
N VAL A 496 8.72 -30.55 -16.81
CA VAL A 496 8.46 -29.29 -16.10
C VAL A 496 9.34 -28.19 -16.65
N LEU A 497 10.65 -28.45 -16.85
CA LEU A 497 11.57 -27.46 -17.40
C LEU A 497 11.23 -27.09 -18.84
N GLY A 498 10.76 -28.05 -19.68
CA GLY A 498 10.28 -27.77 -21.01
C GLY A 498 9.08 -26.84 -21.01
N TRP A 499 8.10 -27.14 -20.17
CA TRP A 499 6.92 -26.28 -19.98
C TRP A 499 7.32 -24.88 -19.45
N LEU A 500 8.23 -24.79 -18.45
CA LEU A 500 8.70 -23.51 -17.93
C LEU A 500 9.39 -22.66 -18.99
N LYS A 501 10.20 -23.29 -19.86
CA LYS A 501 10.85 -22.58 -20.97
C LYS A 501 9.81 -22.03 -21.96
N ASP A 502 8.90 -22.91 -22.44
CA ASP A 502 7.87 -22.52 -23.39
C ASP A 502 6.96 -21.44 -22.81
N TYR A 503 6.61 -21.52 -21.53
CA TYR A 503 5.81 -20.53 -20.84
C TYR A 503 6.53 -19.16 -20.76
N GLY A 504 7.82 -19.14 -20.39
CA GLY A 504 8.61 -17.92 -20.34
C GLY A 504 8.77 -17.26 -21.72
N ASP A 505 9.07 -18.07 -22.76
CA ASP A 505 9.26 -17.60 -24.15
C ASP A 505 7.91 -17.06 -24.72
N ASN A 506 6.79 -17.72 -24.43
CA ASN A 506 5.45 -17.29 -24.85
C ASN A 506 5.05 -15.99 -24.15
N ALA A 507 5.24 -15.88 -22.84
CA ALA A 507 4.93 -14.67 -22.08
C ALA A 507 5.73 -13.47 -22.59
N LEU A 508 7.03 -13.64 -22.85
CA LEU A 508 7.89 -12.60 -23.41
C LEU A 508 7.45 -12.16 -24.80
N SER A 509 6.92 -13.08 -25.60
CA SER A 509 6.47 -12.79 -26.97
C SER A 509 5.09 -12.14 -27.02
N ALA A 510 4.20 -12.50 -26.09
CA ALA A 510 2.81 -12.06 -26.06
C ALA A 510 2.63 -10.70 -25.36
N HIS A 511 3.47 -10.39 -24.38
CA HIS A 511 3.34 -9.21 -23.51
C HIS A 511 4.54 -8.28 -23.68
N PRO A 512 4.39 -7.18 -24.41
CA PRO A 512 5.49 -6.24 -24.67
C PRO A 512 5.99 -5.52 -23.40
N GLU A 513 5.19 -5.51 -22.34
CA GLU A 513 5.54 -4.96 -21.01
C GLU A 513 6.60 -5.82 -20.29
N ILE A 514 6.78 -7.08 -20.70
CA ILE A 514 7.78 -8.00 -20.13
C ILE A 514 9.10 -7.81 -20.86
N ILE A 515 10.12 -7.35 -20.11
CA ILE A 515 11.46 -7.11 -20.63
C ILE A 515 12.27 -8.41 -20.69
N SER A 516 12.16 -9.24 -19.64
CA SER A 516 12.90 -10.48 -19.54
C SER A 516 12.18 -11.50 -18.64
N ALA A 517 12.42 -12.77 -18.92
CA ALA A 517 11.94 -13.89 -18.12
C ALA A 517 13.14 -14.67 -17.57
N SER A 518 13.12 -14.98 -16.28
CA SER A 518 14.17 -15.78 -15.62
C SER A 518 13.54 -16.92 -14.84
N SER A 519 14.07 -18.13 -15.05
CA SER A 519 13.62 -19.35 -14.39
C SER A 519 14.74 -20.39 -14.33
N LEU A 520 14.51 -21.48 -13.63
CA LEU A 520 15.42 -22.63 -13.65
C LEU A 520 15.61 -23.16 -15.09
N ALA A 521 14.55 -23.12 -15.91
CA ALA A 521 14.61 -23.55 -17.31
C ALA A 521 15.53 -22.66 -18.15
N THR A 522 15.60 -21.35 -17.86
CA THR A 522 16.51 -20.43 -18.52
C THR A 522 17.97 -20.81 -18.27
N VAL A 523 18.32 -21.13 -17.01
CA VAL A 523 19.68 -21.56 -16.64
C VAL A 523 20.07 -22.86 -17.35
N VAL A 524 19.20 -23.88 -17.25
CA VAL A 524 19.46 -25.19 -17.84
C VAL A 524 19.53 -25.13 -19.37
N SER A 525 18.61 -24.40 -20.02
CA SER A 525 18.60 -24.28 -21.48
C SER A 525 19.80 -23.52 -22.02
N THR A 526 20.21 -22.44 -21.35
CA THR A 526 21.40 -21.66 -21.75
C THR A 526 22.67 -22.51 -21.67
N ALA A 527 22.85 -23.26 -20.60
CA ALA A 527 23.99 -24.18 -20.44
C ALA A 527 23.99 -25.36 -21.45
N ALA A 528 22.79 -25.74 -21.93
CA ALA A 528 22.62 -26.83 -22.89
C ALA A 528 22.46 -26.37 -24.35
N GLY A 529 22.80 -25.12 -24.66
CA GLY A 529 22.76 -24.61 -26.05
C GLY A 529 21.34 -24.29 -26.58
N GLY A 530 20.40 -23.92 -25.69
CA GLY A 530 19.05 -23.42 -26.05
C GLY A 530 17.94 -24.47 -25.95
N VAL A 531 18.24 -25.71 -25.59
CA VAL A 531 17.27 -26.80 -25.45
C VAL A 531 17.26 -27.38 -24.05
N ILE A 532 16.16 -27.98 -23.62
CA ILE A 532 16.12 -28.72 -22.35
C ILE A 532 16.68 -30.13 -22.59
N PRO A 533 17.79 -30.50 -21.93
CA PRO A 533 18.40 -31.80 -22.14
C PRO A 533 17.73 -32.92 -21.33
N ALA A 534 18.24 -34.15 -21.45
CA ALA A 534 17.80 -35.30 -20.65
C ALA A 534 18.20 -35.15 -19.17
N GLN A 535 17.48 -35.81 -18.26
CA GLN A 535 17.68 -35.70 -16.81
C GLN A 535 19.14 -35.81 -16.33
N PRO A 536 19.99 -36.76 -16.80
CA PRO A 536 21.39 -36.85 -16.32
C PRO A 536 22.23 -35.59 -16.63
N GLN A 537 21.92 -34.89 -17.74
CA GLN A 537 22.60 -33.66 -18.11
C GLN A 537 22.07 -32.48 -17.29
N ILE A 538 20.75 -32.45 -16.98
CA ILE A 538 20.17 -31.48 -16.07
C ILE A 538 20.83 -31.55 -14.72
N ASP A 539 20.95 -32.78 -14.15
CA ASP A 539 21.57 -32.97 -12.86
C ASP A 539 23.07 -32.52 -12.86
N ALA A 540 23.81 -32.82 -13.93
CA ALA A 540 25.19 -32.36 -14.08
C ALA A 540 25.31 -30.84 -14.18
N ILE A 541 24.38 -30.16 -14.90
CA ILE A 541 24.33 -28.68 -14.98
C ILE A 541 24.04 -28.09 -13.59
N LEU A 542 23.06 -28.63 -12.88
CA LEU A 542 22.71 -28.16 -11.55
C LEU A 542 23.83 -28.35 -10.52
N GLU A 543 24.57 -29.46 -10.60
CA GLU A 543 25.75 -29.72 -9.74
C GLU A 543 26.92 -28.79 -10.04
N SER A 544 27.08 -28.38 -11.30
CA SER A 544 28.16 -27.47 -11.71
C SER A 544 27.83 -25.99 -11.49
N THR A 545 26.56 -25.65 -11.36
CA THR A 545 26.12 -24.25 -11.16
C THR A 545 26.27 -23.83 -9.69
N PRO A 546 26.87 -22.68 -9.39
CA PRO A 546 27.02 -22.19 -8.02
C PRO A 546 25.70 -22.11 -7.28
N GLN A 547 25.71 -22.54 -6.02
CA GLN A 547 24.51 -22.54 -5.17
C GLN A 547 23.89 -21.14 -5.00
N SER A 548 24.71 -20.09 -4.95
CA SER A 548 24.23 -18.71 -4.86
C SER A 548 23.37 -18.28 -6.06
N TYR A 549 23.62 -18.88 -7.23
CA TYR A 549 22.86 -18.61 -8.45
C TYR A 549 21.56 -19.45 -8.53
N LEU A 550 21.60 -20.68 -7.99
CA LEU A 550 20.43 -21.57 -7.95
C LEU A 550 19.46 -21.24 -6.81
N ALA A 551 19.96 -20.74 -5.68
CA ALA A 551 19.15 -20.50 -4.49
C ALA A 551 17.91 -19.62 -4.72
N PRO A 552 17.90 -18.57 -5.57
CA PRO A 552 16.70 -17.82 -5.88
C PRO A 552 15.72 -18.51 -6.84
N LEU A 553 16.13 -19.62 -7.48
CA LEU A 553 15.39 -20.27 -8.57
C LEU A 553 14.91 -21.69 -8.24
N LEU A 554 15.56 -22.38 -7.31
CA LEU A 554 15.29 -23.78 -6.98
C LEU A 554 15.34 -24.01 -5.48
N SER A 555 14.30 -24.62 -4.90
CA SER A 555 14.30 -25.05 -3.50
C SER A 555 15.28 -26.22 -3.28
N GLY A 556 15.82 -26.33 -2.05
CA GLY A 556 16.79 -27.37 -1.71
C GLY A 556 16.28 -28.81 -1.87
N ASP A 557 14.95 -29.02 -1.76
CA ASP A 557 14.27 -30.31 -1.93
C ASP A 557 13.77 -30.56 -3.37
N ARG A 558 14.05 -29.64 -4.29
CA ARG A 558 13.60 -29.65 -5.70
C ARG A 558 12.07 -29.68 -5.89
N SER A 559 11.29 -29.33 -4.86
CA SER A 559 9.83 -29.33 -4.94
C SER A 559 9.26 -28.01 -5.46
N MET A 560 10.06 -26.93 -5.44
CA MET A 560 9.63 -25.60 -5.85
C MET A 560 10.67 -24.92 -6.77
N ALA A 561 10.16 -24.14 -7.72
CA ALA A 561 10.96 -23.26 -8.56
C ALA A 561 10.36 -21.85 -8.60
N GLY A 562 11.24 -20.84 -8.62
CA GLY A 562 10.88 -19.45 -8.84
C GLY A 562 10.91 -19.10 -10.33
N VAL A 563 9.89 -18.39 -10.80
CA VAL A 563 9.86 -17.75 -12.12
C VAL A 563 9.69 -16.26 -11.91
N SER A 564 10.52 -15.47 -12.57
CA SER A 564 10.51 -14.02 -12.45
C SER A 564 10.40 -13.38 -13.83
N PHE A 565 9.45 -12.46 -13.98
CA PHE A 565 9.29 -11.62 -15.15
C PHE A 565 9.62 -10.19 -14.77
N ASN A 566 10.68 -9.65 -15.33
CA ASN A 566 10.99 -8.23 -15.20
C ASN A 566 10.12 -7.45 -16.16
N ILE A 567 9.41 -6.46 -15.65
CA ILE A 567 8.46 -5.66 -16.42
C ILE A 567 8.89 -4.19 -16.44
N GLU A 568 8.44 -3.46 -17.46
CA GLU A 568 8.47 -2.01 -17.46
C GLU A 568 7.62 -1.44 -16.30
N TYR A 569 7.83 -0.17 -15.99
CA TYR A 569 6.94 0.47 -15.00
C TYR A 569 5.56 0.70 -15.61
N ILE A 570 4.60 -0.08 -15.17
CA ILE A 570 3.19 0.03 -15.51
C ILE A 570 2.36 0.29 -14.24
N PRO A 571 1.20 0.97 -14.33
CA PRO A 571 0.31 1.16 -13.19
C PRO A 571 -0.10 -0.16 -12.54
N MET A 572 -0.44 -0.12 -11.23
CA MET A 572 -0.81 -1.34 -10.49
C MET A 572 -2.06 -2.03 -11.07
N GLU A 573 -2.98 -1.30 -11.70
CA GLU A 573 -4.15 -1.85 -12.40
C GLU A 573 -3.71 -2.72 -13.58
N GLU A 574 -2.81 -2.22 -14.43
CA GLU A 574 -2.24 -2.97 -15.54
C GLU A 574 -1.36 -4.14 -15.07
N THR A 575 -0.63 -3.96 -13.96
CA THR A 575 0.13 -5.04 -13.31
C THR A 575 -0.78 -6.16 -12.83
N HIS A 576 -1.95 -5.81 -12.26
CA HIS A 576 -2.96 -6.78 -11.85
C HIS A 576 -3.49 -7.57 -13.04
N ASP A 577 -3.87 -6.89 -14.12
CA ASP A 577 -4.37 -7.53 -15.34
C ASP A 577 -3.32 -8.46 -15.96
N LEU A 578 -2.07 -8.01 -16.04
CA LEU A 578 -0.95 -8.85 -16.49
C LEU A 578 -0.76 -10.10 -15.61
N LEU A 579 -0.88 -9.95 -14.29
CA LEU A 579 -0.79 -11.09 -13.36
C LEU A 579 -1.91 -12.11 -13.59
N VAL A 580 -3.14 -11.66 -13.81
CA VAL A 580 -4.28 -12.53 -14.12
C VAL A 580 -4.05 -13.27 -15.45
N LEU A 581 -3.63 -12.55 -16.50
CA LEU A 581 -3.31 -13.14 -17.80
C LEU A 581 -2.19 -14.19 -17.70
N LEU A 582 -1.09 -13.88 -17.01
CA LEU A 582 0.00 -14.83 -16.81
C LEU A 582 -0.45 -16.10 -16.05
N GLN A 583 -1.39 -15.99 -15.12
CA GLN A 583 -1.93 -17.15 -14.42
C GLN A 583 -2.85 -18.00 -15.32
N GLU A 584 -3.68 -17.37 -16.16
CA GLU A 584 -4.56 -18.06 -17.09
C GLU A 584 -3.77 -18.76 -18.21
N GLU A 585 -2.74 -18.12 -18.72
CA GLU A 585 -1.86 -18.63 -19.78
C GLU A 585 -0.90 -19.73 -19.31
N ALA A 586 -0.62 -19.81 -18.01
CA ALA A 586 0.36 -20.73 -17.47
C ALA A 586 0.09 -22.19 -17.85
N SER A 587 -1.20 -22.62 -17.93
CA SER A 587 -1.63 -23.97 -18.37
C SER A 587 -0.66 -25.10 -17.93
N PRO A 588 -0.37 -25.25 -16.61
CA PRO A 588 0.68 -26.14 -16.14
C PRO A 588 0.34 -27.62 -16.38
N PRO A 589 1.34 -28.50 -16.54
CA PRO A 589 1.16 -29.94 -16.60
C PRO A 589 0.45 -30.50 -15.37
N SER A 590 -0.12 -31.70 -15.49
CA SER A 590 -0.80 -32.36 -14.38
C SER A 590 0.16 -32.55 -13.18
N GLY A 591 -0.26 -32.10 -11.99
CA GLY A 591 0.55 -32.17 -10.77
C GLY A 591 1.47 -30.98 -10.53
N VAL A 592 1.48 -29.99 -11.41
CA VAL A 592 2.18 -28.71 -11.22
C VAL A 592 1.19 -27.63 -10.81
N ARG A 593 1.54 -26.83 -9.80
CA ARG A 593 0.78 -25.65 -9.36
C ARG A 593 1.59 -24.40 -9.57
N VAL A 594 0.92 -23.32 -9.96
CA VAL A 594 1.49 -21.99 -10.12
C VAL A 594 0.74 -21.03 -9.21
N SER A 595 1.48 -20.27 -8.43
CA SER A 595 0.92 -19.24 -7.52
C SER A 595 1.69 -17.93 -7.66
N PRO A 596 1.00 -16.79 -7.76
CA PRO A 596 1.66 -15.48 -7.75
C PRO A 596 2.21 -15.19 -6.37
N VAL A 597 3.42 -14.62 -6.31
CA VAL A 597 4.14 -14.27 -5.09
C VAL A 597 4.92 -12.96 -5.28
N GLY A 598 5.47 -12.44 -4.19
CA GLY A 598 6.23 -11.18 -4.20
C GLY A 598 5.36 -9.95 -4.01
N SER A 599 6.02 -8.81 -3.89
CA SER A 599 5.40 -7.52 -3.53
C SER A 599 4.33 -7.05 -4.54
N LEU A 600 4.57 -7.21 -5.84
CA LEU A 600 3.59 -6.82 -6.86
C LEU A 600 2.33 -7.67 -6.82
N ALA A 601 2.45 -8.97 -6.59
CA ALA A 601 1.31 -9.86 -6.45
C ALA A 601 0.49 -9.55 -5.19
N LEU A 602 1.14 -9.22 -4.08
CA LEU A 602 0.47 -8.76 -2.86
C LEU A 602 -0.25 -7.43 -3.09
N GLY A 603 0.37 -6.47 -3.77
CA GLY A 603 -0.24 -5.20 -4.14
C GLY A 603 -1.48 -5.36 -5.03
N ALA A 604 -1.37 -6.19 -6.07
CA ALA A 604 -2.46 -6.49 -6.99
C ALA A 604 -3.66 -7.14 -6.29
N SER A 605 -3.42 -8.08 -5.36
CA SER A 605 -4.49 -8.73 -4.58
C SER A 605 -5.27 -7.76 -3.69
N THR A 606 -4.62 -6.67 -3.26
CA THR A 606 -5.28 -5.63 -2.46
C THR A 606 -6.32 -4.88 -3.28
N MET A 607 -6.10 -4.73 -4.58
CA MET A 607 -7.02 -4.07 -5.50
C MET A 607 -8.37 -4.80 -5.56
N ASP A 608 -8.36 -6.11 -5.76
CA ASP A 608 -9.59 -6.93 -5.73
C ASP A 608 -10.34 -6.83 -4.41
N ALA A 609 -9.59 -6.89 -3.31
CA ALA A 609 -10.15 -6.76 -1.97
C ALA A 609 -10.81 -5.40 -1.71
N LEU A 610 -10.26 -4.32 -2.26
CA LEU A 610 -10.82 -2.97 -2.12
C LEU A 610 -12.09 -2.78 -2.95
N VAL A 611 -12.04 -3.10 -4.24
CA VAL A 611 -13.15 -2.91 -5.17
C VAL A 611 -14.33 -3.82 -4.81
N GLY A 612 -14.06 -5.10 -4.54
CA GLY A 612 -15.10 -6.07 -4.19
C GLY A 612 -15.78 -5.78 -2.86
N ALA A 613 -15.03 -5.33 -1.86
CA ALA A 613 -15.58 -5.03 -0.53
C ALA A 613 -16.40 -3.72 -0.48
N ARG A 614 -16.07 -2.71 -1.30
CA ARG A 614 -16.66 -1.37 -1.26
C ARG A 614 -18.20 -1.37 -1.37
N MET A 615 -18.72 -2.00 -2.43
CA MET A 615 -20.18 -2.07 -2.66
C MET A 615 -20.88 -2.86 -1.56
N THR A 616 -20.29 -3.97 -1.15
CA THR A 616 -20.81 -4.84 -0.09
C THR A 616 -20.87 -4.11 1.24
N MET A 617 -19.80 -3.39 1.63
CA MET A 617 -19.76 -2.59 2.85
C MET A 617 -20.82 -1.47 2.84
N ASN A 618 -20.96 -0.76 1.73
CA ASN A 618 -21.97 0.32 1.60
C ASN A 618 -23.40 -0.23 1.73
N LEU A 619 -23.72 -1.34 1.08
CA LEU A 619 -25.05 -1.95 1.13
C LEU A 619 -25.38 -2.51 2.52
N ILE A 620 -24.44 -3.20 3.16
CA ILE A 620 -24.63 -3.73 4.52
C ILE A 620 -24.79 -2.59 5.51
N CYS A 621 -23.97 -1.54 5.43
CA CYS A 621 -24.08 -0.35 6.27
C CYS A 621 -25.43 0.33 6.12
N LEU A 622 -25.87 0.59 4.87
CA LEU A 622 -27.16 1.22 4.59
C LEU A 622 -28.33 0.36 5.10
N GLY A 623 -28.29 -0.96 4.88
CA GLY A 623 -29.27 -1.91 5.37
C GLY A 623 -29.33 -1.98 6.89
N ALA A 624 -28.19 -1.98 7.56
CA ALA A 624 -28.12 -2.02 9.02
C ALA A 624 -28.65 -0.72 9.65
N ILE A 625 -28.33 0.43 9.07
CA ILE A 625 -28.85 1.72 9.51
C ILE A 625 -30.36 1.80 9.26
N LEU A 626 -30.84 1.33 8.11
CA LEU A 626 -32.27 1.22 7.82
C LEU A 626 -33.00 0.43 8.91
N LEU A 627 -32.44 -0.70 9.30
CA LEU A 627 -33.00 -1.57 10.35
C LEU A 627 -33.05 -0.85 11.70
N VAL A 628 -31.96 -0.17 12.10
CA VAL A 628 -31.94 0.61 13.36
C VAL A 628 -33.00 1.71 13.34
N LEU A 629 -33.08 2.49 12.26
CA LEU A 629 -34.07 3.54 12.15
C LEU A 629 -35.51 2.97 12.16
N LEU A 630 -35.73 1.78 11.58
CA LEU A 630 -37.01 1.08 11.59
C LEU A 630 -37.43 0.70 13.01
N VAL A 631 -36.53 0.14 13.78
CA VAL A 631 -36.78 -0.24 15.19
C VAL A 631 -37.10 0.99 16.04
N VAL A 632 -36.39 2.09 15.83
CA VAL A 632 -36.53 3.33 16.62
C VAL A 632 -37.75 4.11 16.25
N TYR A 633 -37.95 4.44 14.97
CA TYR A 633 -39.02 5.33 14.54
C TYR A 633 -40.35 4.60 14.28
N ARG A 634 -40.31 3.31 13.98
CA ARG A 634 -41.48 2.43 13.72
C ARG A 634 -42.44 2.98 12.63
N ARG A 635 -41.95 3.84 11.73
CA ARG A 635 -42.70 4.51 10.67
C ARG A 635 -41.92 4.44 9.36
N LEU A 636 -42.25 3.49 8.49
CA LEU A 636 -41.56 3.23 7.21
C LEU A 636 -41.41 4.49 6.34
N GLY A 637 -42.47 5.32 6.24
CA GLY A 637 -42.43 6.52 5.40
C GLY A 637 -41.34 7.51 5.82
N SER A 638 -41.25 7.82 7.12
CA SER A 638 -40.23 8.76 7.61
C SER A 638 -38.82 8.23 7.40
N ILE A 639 -38.63 6.91 7.48
CA ILE A 639 -37.32 6.25 7.33
C ILE A 639 -36.85 6.27 5.88
N ILE A 640 -37.75 5.93 4.93
CA ILE A 640 -37.43 5.94 3.49
C ILE A 640 -36.97 7.34 3.05
N PHE A 641 -37.66 8.39 3.49
CA PHE A 641 -37.28 9.77 3.15
C PHE A 641 -36.04 10.30 3.89
N THR A 642 -35.53 9.58 4.88
CA THR A 642 -34.23 9.82 5.49
C THR A 642 -33.11 9.08 4.73
N ILE A 643 -33.36 7.86 4.25
CA ILE A 643 -32.36 7.02 3.61
C ILE A 643 -32.11 7.41 2.15
N ILE A 644 -33.13 7.83 1.40
CA ILE A 644 -32.95 8.25 0.00
C ILE A 644 -31.87 9.34 -0.14
N PRO A 645 -31.88 10.44 0.67
CA PRO A 645 -30.81 11.41 0.62
C PRO A 645 -29.42 10.85 0.98
N VAL A 646 -29.34 9.88 1.90
CA VAL A 646 -28.07 9.22 2.25
C VAL A 646 -27.51 8.48 1.03
N GLY A 647 -28.33 7.68 0.35
CA GLY A 647 -27.95 7.00 -0.89
C GLY A 647 -27.52 7.98 -2.00
N ALA A 648 -28.19 9.12 -2.10
CA ALA A 648 -27.82 10.15 -3.07
C ALA A 648 -26.42 10.75 -2.79
N VAL A 649 -26.06 10.99 -1.52
CA VAL A 649 -24.73 11.53 -1.17
C VAL A 649 -23.64 10.53 -1.50
N ILE A 650 -23.87 9.22 -1.34
CA ILE A 650 -22.88 8.19 -1.72
C ILE A 650 -22.60 8.27 -3.23
N ALA A 651 -23.63 8.33 -4.05
CA ALA A 651 -23.47 8.46 -5.49
C ALA A 651 -22.82 9.80 -5.88
N TRP A 652 -23.14 10.89 -5.19
CA TRP A 652 -22.49 12.18 -5.40
C TRP A 652 -21.00 12.14 -5.05
N SER A 653 -20.61 11.38 -4.02
CA SER A 653 -19.19 11.23 -3.67
C SER A 653 -18.37 10.51 -4.75
N SER A 654 -18.97 9.59 -5.50
CA SER A 654 -18.30 8.99 -6.65
C SER A 654 -18.18 9.97 -7.83
N LEU A 655 -19.17 10.84 -8.01
CA LEU A 655 -19.14 11.88 -9.04
C LEU A 655 -18.07 12.94 -8.74
N ASP A 656 -17.97 13.42 -7.51
CA ASP A 656 -16.96 14.43 -7.14
C ASP A 656 -15.55 13.88 -7.21
N MET A 657 -15.30 12.63 -6.80
CA MET A 657 -14.02 11.96 -6.96
C MET A 657 -13.60 11.87 -8.43
N TYR A 658 -14.52 11.44 -9.31
CA TYR A 658 -14.26 11.38 -10.74
C TYR A 658 -13.95 12.74 -11.37
N LEU A 659 -14.74 13.77 -11.03
CA LEU A 659 -14.57 15.13 -11.56
C LEU A 659 -13.25 15.78 -11.13
N ILE A 660 -12.72 15.42 -9.96
CA ILE A 660 -11.48 15.95 -9.41
C ILE A 660 -10.28 15.06 -9.80
N GLY A 661 -10.53 13.83 -10.25
CA GLY A 661 -9.49 12.87 -10.59
C GLY A 661 -8.88 12.19 -9.36
N ILE A 662 -9.66 12.00 -8.29
CA ILE A 662 -9.21 11.27 -7.09
C ILE A 662 -9.47 9.79 -7.29
N PRO A 663 -8.43 8.92 -7.25
CA PRO A 663 -8.59 7.48 -7.40
C PRO A 663 -9.16 6.81 -6.15
N LEU A 664 -9.67 5.59 -6.33
CA LEU A 664 -9.97 4.69 -5.23
C LEU A 664 -8.65 4.19 -4.61
N ASN A 665 -8.42 4.56 -3.37
CA ASN A 665 -7.35 4.06 -2.52
C ASN A 665 -7.95 3.44 -1.25
N PRO A 666 -7.18 2.81 -0.36
CA PRO A 666 -7.72 2.16 0.84
C PRO A 666 -8.61 3.06 1.72
N LEU A 667 -8.34 4.36 1.80
CA LEU A 667 -9.16 5.29 2.57
C LEU A 667 -10.36 5.81 1.77
N THR A 668 -10.20 6.14 0.49
CA THR A 668 -11.32 6.64 -0.33
C THR A 668 -12.33 5.53 -0.64
N ALA A 669 -11.92 4.27 -0.70
CA ALA A 669 -12.82 3.13 -0.87
C ALA A 669 -13.82 2.98 0.29
N VAL A 670 -13.45 3.34 1.51
CA VAL A 670 -14.33 3.25 2.69
C VAL A 670 -15.12 4.53 2.97
N MET A 671 -14.90 5.57 2.17
CA MET A 671 -15.53 6.88 2.35
C MET A 671 -17.07 6.80 2.33
N GLY A 672 -17.65 5.92 1.49
CA GLY A 672 -19.10 5.74 1.42
C GLY A 672 -19.72 5.38 2.77
N VAL A 673 -19.12 4.41 3.47
CA VAL A 673 -19.56 3.98 4.82
C VAL A 673 -19.47 5.12 5.83
N LEU A 674 -18.37 5.87 5.81
CA LEU A 674 -18.16 7.03 6.67
C LEU A 674 -19.23 8.11 6.44
N ILE A 675 -19.51 8.42 5.16
CA ILE A 675 -20.50 9.41 4.76
C ILE A 675 -21.91 8.97 5.18
N ILE A 676 -22.26 7.68 5.07
CA ILE A 676 -23.53 7.13 5.54
C ILE A 676 -23.70 7.45 7.03
N GLY A 677 -22.68 7.22 7.84
CA GLY A 677 -22.70 7.53 9.28
C GLY A 677 -22.94 9.01 9.57
N ILE A 678 -22.12 9.89 9.00
CA ILE A 678 -22.17 11.35 9.22
C ILE A 678 -23.49 11.94 8.70
N CYS A 679 -23.90 11.58 7.49
CA CYS A 679 -25.14 12.08 6.88
C CYS A 679 -26.37 11.66 7.70
N THR A 680 -26.40 10.41 8.17
CA THR A 680 -27.48 9.89 9.02
C THR A 680 -27.55 10.66 10.34
N GLU A 681 -26.42 11.03 10.94
CA GLU A 681 -26.39 11.85 12.17
C GLU A 681 -27.11 13.18 11.97
N PHE A 682 -26.79 13.94 10.92
CA PHE A 682 -27.42 15.21 10.63
C PHE A 682 -28.94 15.05 10.41
N MET A 683 -29.35 14.00 9.71
CA MET A 683 -30.74 13.72 9.40
C MET A 683 -31.55 13.30 10.63
N VAL A 684 -30.96 12.41 11.48
CA VAL A 684 -31.60 11.98 12.73
C VAL A 684 -31.82 13.13 13.69
N LEU A 685 -30.87 14.05 13.80
CA LEU A 685 -30.99 15.25 14.62
C LEU A 685 -32.12 16.17 14.13
N LEU A 686 -32.22 16.43 12.83
CA LEU A 686 -33.25 17.26 12.24
C LEU A 686 -34.64 16.60 12.38
N MET A 687 -34.71 15.29 12.11
CA MET A 687 -35.92 14.50 12.23
C MET A 687 -36.45 14.45 13.67
N GLY A 688 -35.56 14.23 14.65
CA GLY A 688 -35.90 14.21 16.06
C GLY A 688 -36.55 15.54 16.50
N ARG A 689 -36.00 16.66 16.01
CA ARG A 689 -36.58 18.00 16.30
C ARG A 689 -37.90 18.24 15.58
N TYR A 690 -38.01 17.82 14.33
CA TYR A 690 -39.24 17.90 13.57
C TYR A 690 -40.39 17.16 14.27
N GLU A 691 -40.15 15.92 14.73
CA GLU A 691 -41.15 15.13 15.47
C GLU A 691 -41.49 15.77 16.84
N GLU A 692 -40.55 16.41 17.53
CA GLU A 692 -40.80 17.14 18.77
C GLU A 692 -41.79 18.30 18.53
N GLU A 693 -41.61 19.12 17.47
CA GLU A 693 -42.48 20.23 17.15
C GLU A 693 -43.87 19.75 16.65
N LYS A 694 -43.93 18.64 15.90
CA LYS A 694 -45.21 18.01 15.54
C LYS A 694 -46.02 17.53 16.75
N ARG A 695 -45.37 16.93 17.74
CA ARG A 695 -46.00 16.50 18.99
C ARG A 695 -46.58 17.69 19.79
N ARG A 696 -46.04 18.89 19.59
CA ARG A 696 -46.55 20.14 20.15
C ARG A 696 -47.73 20.70 19.38
N GLY A 697 -48.18 20.06 18.29
CA GLY A 697 -49.35 20.44 17.51
C GLY A 697 -49.05 21.36 16.31
N ALA A 698 -47.79 21.61 15.97
CA ALA A 698 -47.44 22.43 14.81
C ALA A 698 -47.76 21.70 13.49
N PRO A 699 -48.28 22.37 12.46
CA PRO A 699 -48.49 21.79 11.13
C PRO A 699 -47.11 21.43 10.50
N PRO A 700 -47.07 20.46 9.56
CA PRO A 700 -45.79 19.91 9.04
C PRO A 700 -44.82 20.97 8.54
N GLN A 701 -45.30 21.97 7.80
CA GLN A 701 -44.44 23.01 7.24
C GLN A 701 -43.83 23.92 8.33
N GLU A 702 -44.66 24.36 9.31
CA GLU A 702 -44.17 25.17 10.44
C GLU A 702 -43.26 24.39 11.38
N ALA A 703 -43.59 23.11 11.62
CA ALA A 703 -42.76 22.22 12.42
C ALA A 703 -41.34 22.06 11.81
N MET A 704 -41.24 21.90 10.48
CA MET A 704 -39.96 21.76 9.78
C MET A 704 -39.17 23.08 9.78
N VAL A 705 -39.80 24.20 9.48
CA VAL A 705 -39.15 25.52 9.52
C VAL A 705 -38.64 25.83 10.93
N THR A 706 -39.41 25.49 11.96
CA THR A 706 -39.00 25.67 13.36
C THR A 706 -37.83 24.71 13.73
N ALA A 707 -37.88 23.48 13.25
CA ALA A 707 -36.78 22.52 13.47
C ALA A 707 -35.49 23.01 12.84
N ILE A 708 -35.52 23.46 11.58
CA ILE A 708 -34.34 24.03 10.88
C ILE A 708 -33.82 25.27 11.62
N SER A 709 -34.70 26.17 12.10
CA SER A 709 -34.28 27.35 12.85
C SER A 709 -33.55 27.01 14.15
N LYS A 710 -34.07 26.05 14.93
CA LYS A 710 -33.57 25.75 16.28
C LYS A 710 -32.34 24.81 16.28
N ILE A 711 -32.36 23.78 15.44
CA ILE A 711 -31.26 22.78 15.44
C ILE A 711 -30.27 23.01 14.30
N GLY A 712 -30.67 23.72 13.23
CA GLY A 712 -29.83 23.93 12.07
C GLY A 712 -28.51 24.63 12.39
N ARG A 713 -28.49 25.51 13.41
CA ARG A 713 -27.25 26.12 13.88
C ARG A 713 -26.32 25.10 14.53
N ALA A 714 -26.85 24.18 15.33
CA ALA A 714 -26.05 23.11 15.92
C ALA A 714 -25.47 22.22 14.83
N ILE A 715 -26.34 21.75 13.90
CA ILE A 715 -25.89 20.90 12.76
C ILE A 715 -24.84 21.63 11.91
N THR A 716 -25.00 22.93 11.62
CA THR A 716 -24.01 23.69 10.85
C THR A 716 -22.69 23.83 11.60
N THR A 717 -22.72 24.05 12.93
CA THR A 717 -21.49 24.11 13.72
C THR A 717 -20.79 22.77 13.74
N THR A 718 -21.54 21.68 13.97
CA THR A 718 -21.06 20.31 13.86
C THR A 718 -20.44 20.02 12.49
N ALA A 719 -21.17 20.34 11.41
CA ALA A 719 -20.64 20.16 10.06
C ALA A 719 -19.33 20.95 9.82
N LEU A 720 -19.23 22.19 10.34
CA LEU A 720 -18.01 22.97 10.23
C LEU A 720 -16.83 22.39 11.02
N THR A 721 -17.08 21.81 12.19
CA THR A 721 -16.04 21.10 12.95
C THR A 721 -15.60 19.83 12.26
N THR A 722 -16.53 19.07 11.70
CA THR A 722 -16.25 17.89 10.88
C THR A 722 -15.49 18.25 9.62
N LEU A 723 -15.92 19.28 8.86
CA LEU A 723 -15.20 19.82 7.70
C LEU A 723 -13.80 20.29 8.08
N GLY A 724 -13.63 20.91 9.27
CA GLY A 724 -12.33 21.32 9.77
C GLY A 724 -11.43 20.12 10.09
N GLY A 725 -11.97 19.08 10.72
CA GLY A 725 -11.24 17.86 11.06
C GLY A 725 -10.71 17.13 9.82
N PHE A 726 -11.58 16.92 8.82
CA PHE A 726 -11.19 16.33 7.54
C PHE A 726 -10.36 17.29 6.68
N GLY A 727 -10.63 18.60 6.73
CA GLY A 727 -9.90 19.61 5.98
C GLY A 727 -8.42 19.70 6.35
N VAL A 728 -8.08 19.38 7.60
CA VAL A 728 -6.68 19.29 8.04
C VAL A 728 -5.92 18.18 7.32
N LEU A 729 -6.59 17.07 6.94
CA LEU A 729 -5.97 15.96 6.23
C LEU A 729 -5.43 16.38 4.85
N ILE A 730 -5.98 17.45 4.25
CA ILE A 730 -5.51 18.01 2.97
C ILE A 730 -4.05 18.50 3.08
N ALA A 731 -3.62 18.88 4.28
CA ALA A 731 -2.25 19.29 4.55
C ALA A 731 -1.26 18.11 4.75
N SER A 732 -1.73 16.87 4.67
CA SER A 732 -0.86 15.69 4.76
C SER A 732 0.10 15.61 3.58
N SER A 733 1.33 15.19 3.85
CA SER A 733 2.28 14.83 2.79
C SER A 733 1.97 13.47 2.15
N PHE A 734 1.18 12.60 2.82
CA PHE A 734 0.69 11.35 2.25
C PHE A 734 -0.44 11.62 1.27
N VAL A 735 -0.26 11.20 0.02
CA VAL A 735 -1.24 11.39 -1.06
C VAL A 735 -2.58 10.74 -0.70
N MET A 736 -2.55 9.50 -0.19
CA MET A 736 -3.73 8.76 0.25
C MET A 736 -4.60 9.55 1.25
N ILE A 737 -3.96 10.18 2.25
CA ILE A 737 -4.66 10.93 3.30
C ILE A 737 -5.16 12.26 2.78
N ARG A 738 -4.37 12.94 1.95
CA ARG A 738 -4.75 14.21 1.33
C ARG A 738 -5.99 14.04 0.45
N ASP A 739 -6.01 13.04 -0.42
CA ASP A 739 -7.10 12.76 -1.34
C ASP A 739 -8.38 12.37 -0.59
N PHE A 740 -8.25 11.54 0.45
CA PHE A 740 -9.34 11.21 1.35
C PHE A 740 -9.89 12.48 2.05
N GLY A 741 -9.01 13.37 2.50
CA GLY A 741 -9.39 14.65 3.10
C GLY A 741 -10.20 15.53 2.15
N ILE A 742 -9.75 15.70 0.89
CA ILE A 742 -10.43 16.49 -0.14
C ILE A 742 -11.82 15.91 -0.41
N ALA A 743 -11.89 14.62 -0.75
CA ALA A 743 -13.15 13.95 -1.10
C ALA A 743 -14.16 13.97 0.06
N THR A 744 -13.69 13.74 1.30
CA THR A 744 -14.57 13.74 2.48
C THR A 744 -15.08 15.14 2.82
N VAL A 745 -14.27 16.19 2.68
CA VAL A 745 -14.71 17.59 2.90
C VAL A 745 -15.86 17.93 1.95
N ILE A 746 -15.75 17.60 0.68
CA ILE A 746 -16.80 17.84 -0.30
C ILE A 746 -18.06 17.03 0.05
N SER A 747 -17.90 15.75 0.34
CA SER A 747 -19.02 14.87 0.66
C SER A 747 -19.74 15.25 1.96
N VAL A 748 -19.03 15.71 3.00
CA VAL A 748 -19.64 16.24 4.24
C VAL A 748 -20.40 17.53 3.96
N PHE A 749 -19.86 18.42 3.12
CA PHE A 749 -20.56 19.62 2.68
C PHE A 749 -21.84 19.28 1.91
N LEU A 750 -21.78 18.32 1.00
CA LEU A 750 -22.95 17.81 0.26
C LEU A 750 -23.97 17.14 1.20
N SER A 751 -23.51 16.42 2.23
CA SER A 751 -24.35 15.84 3.29
C SER A 751 -25.12 16.91 4.07
N LEU A 752 -24.46 17.99 4.42
CA LEU A 752 -25.13 19.15 5.05
C LEU A 752 -26.16 19.79 4.12
N LEU A 753 -25.79 19.99 2.85
CA LEU A 753 -26.66 20.59 1.84
C LEU A 753 -27.91 19.75 1.64
N ILE A 754 -27.80 18.45 1.43
CA ILE A 754 -28.95 17.55 1.21
C ILE A 754 -29.83 17.45 2.44
N THR A 755 -29.25 17.50 3.65
CA THR A 755 -30.00 17.51 4.92
C THR A 755 -30.88 18.76 5.08
N ILE A 756 -30.42 19.93 4.60
CA ILE A 756 -31.15 21.20 4.73
C ILE A 756 -32.10 21.44 3.55
N THR A 757 -31.84 20.84 2.38
CA THR A 757 -32.60 21.10 1.15
C THR A 757 -33.53 19.95 0.76
N VAL A 758 -32.98 18.74 0.51
CA VAL A 758 -33.76 17.62 -0.03
C VAL A 758 -34.66 16.98 1.02
N MET A 759 -34.11 16.65 2.17
CA MET A 759 -34.83 15.95 3.24
C MET A 759 -36.06 16.71 3.76
N PRO A 760 -35.98 18.04 4.07
CA PRO A 760 -37.12 18.78 4.58
C PRO A 760 -38.31 18.82 3.60
N GLY A 761 -38.00 19.03 2.32
CA GLY A 761 -39.01 19.04 1.28
C GLY A 761 -39.77 17.71 1.17
N LEU A 762 -39.02 16.59 1.12
CA LEU A 762 -39.58 15.24 1.00
C LEU A 762 -40.48 14.87 2.20
N ILE A 763 -40.01 15.15 3.42
CA ILE A 763 -40.77 14.82 4.64
C ILE A 763 -42.08 15.64 4.73
N VAL A 764 -42.01 16.96 4.48
CA VAL A 764 -43.18 17.83 4.49
C VAL A 764 -44.19 17.43 3.39
N TRP A 765 -43.70 17.13 2.19
CA TRP A 765 -44.51 16.63 1.08
C TRP A 765 -45.25 15.32 1.45
N TYR A 766 -44.55 14.36 2.05
CA TYR A 766 -45.12 13.09 2.47
C TYR A 766 -46.16 13.23 3.58
N ASP A 767 -45.91 14.02 4.61
CA ASP A 767 -46.84 14.23 5.71
C ASP A 767 -48.10 14.99 5.25
N ASN A 768 -47.95 15.98 4.37
CA ASN A 768 -49.10 16.67 3.76
C ASN A 768 -49.93 15.73 2.87
N TRP A 769 -49.28 14.83 2.11
CA TRP A 769 -49.97 13.80 1.32
C TRP A 769 -50.77 12.86 2.22
N LYS A 770 -50.20 12.43 3.34
CA LYS A 770 -50.88 11.56 4.31
C LYS A 770 -52.06 12.21 4.96
N ILE A 771 -51.95 13.49 5.34
CA ILE A 771 -53.07 14.28 5.92
C ILE A 771 -54.19 14.39 4.89
N ARG A 772 -53.90 14.76 3.65
CA ARG A 772 -54.90 14.85 2.58
C ARG A 772 -55.60 13.51 2.29
N ARG A 773 -54.89 12.38 2.43
CA ARG A 773 -55.48 11.05 2.24
C ARG A 773 -56.34 10.61 3.44
N ALA A 774 -56.03 11.07 4.65
CA ALA A 774 -56.84 10.80 5.84
C ALA A 774 -58.11 11.67 5.94
N SER A 775 -58.12 12.81 5.24
CA SER A 775 -59.27 13.72 5.15
C SER A 775 -60.23 13.41 3.99
N ARG A 776 -59.83 12.52 3.09
CA ARG A 776 -60.67 11.89 2.07
C ARG A 776 -61.24 10.56 2.55
#